data_5f0416e962cc1fd97f04cce0426c80ef
#
_entry.id   5f0416e962cc1fd97f04cce0426c80ef
#
_cell.length_a   1.000
_cell.length_b   1.000
_cell.length_c   1.000
_cell.angle_alpha   90.00
_cell.angle_beta   90.00
_cell.angle_gamma   90.00
#
_symmetry.space_group_name_H-M   'P 1'
#
loop_
_entity.id
_entity.type
_entity.pdbx_description
1 polymer ?
#
loop_
_entity_poly.entity_id
_entity_poly.type
_entity_poly.pdbx_seq_one_letter_code
_entity_poly.pdbx_strand_id
1 'polypeptide(L)'
;MARVSTIVTNFQAGEFSPRLEGRIDLQKYASGAQKLENMLIFPQGGITRRPGTKYAGTSKDGGKVRLIDFQFSDEQAYVLEFGANYIRFFKDGGILTEATETISGATQANPVVLTITGHSLSNGDRIFVKDVGGMVELNNREFTVANATTNTIELSGIDGSAFTAYTSGGTSGKIVEVTTTYSVTEVFELNHVQSADVLYLAHKDHEPAKLTRTTATSFTLSDIAFVDGPYLDENTTATTLYASAATGSVTITASAALFTADDVGRYIRFREVLEIEHDEWAASTSYNDGDSVRYDGHVYEQVTGSTQTSGNTPPVHTEGTETYGAIDWEYKHDDTGYVKITAFTNSTTVTATVQEDDGGISVLPDHIIGAANATKKWSLGAFGGDQGYPRAVAFYEERLYFAGTTGQPQTIFGSATADFENHTPGINDDDAVNVTIASDQVNVIKHMIQGRFLQLLTTSAEFTLSGGTGTQPVTPTNVNVLRETTFGSSDVRPIRAGSSTILIQKGQEKVKEVTFDLDTDGLVGRDLTILAEHIARGGLTDMIWQQEPELILWFVRTDGTLIGLSYDPQNQTIGWHTHPLGGTAVVESITAIPSGAEDQVYLSVQRTIDSSTVRHIVFMENIYFGTDVADAFYVDSGLTYDDSATTTISGLNHLEGETVQILADGAAHADKVVSGGVVTLDRSASTVHVGYSYDSKVQTLRLEGGADDGVSQGKIKRIHGATIRFLDTVGAEIGPDENNLDRLPFRDSSMSMDEAVPMFDGDKEIFFPSGYDNDARVFVRQTQPLPMTILAVMRRSNTFDA
;
A
#
# COMPACT_ATOMS: atom_id res chain seq x y z
N MET A 1 -8.42 -25.57 -51.56
CA MET A 1 -7.71 -25.42 -50.28
C MET A 1 -6.81 -24.19 -50.35
N ALA A 2 -7.20 -23.14 -49.68
CA ALA A 2 -6.31 -21.98 -49.53
C ALA A 2 -5.32 -22.26 -48.39
N ARG A 3 -4.04 -22.06 -48.65
CA ARG A 3 -3.01 -22.02 -47.59
C ARG A 3 -2.99 -20.63 -46.98
N VAL A 4 -3.19 -20.54 -45.70
CA VAL A 4 -3.16 -19.28 -44.96
C VAL A 4 -2.00 -19.33 -43.97
N SER A 5 -1.08 -18.38 -44.11
CA SER A 5 -0.05 -18.16 -43.09
C SER A 5 -0.34 -16.81 -42.45
N THR A 6 -0.59 -16.84 -41.14
CA THR A 6 -0.82 -15.64 -40.36
C THR A 6 0.27 -15.49 -39.29
N ILE A 7 0.60 -14.27 -38.96
CA ILE A 7 1.58 -13.95 -37.92
C ILE A 7 0.90 -13.09 -36.85
N VAL A 8 1.16 -13.42 -35.58
CA VAL A 8 0.85 -12.59 -34.42
C VAL A 8 2.18 -12.07 -33.90
N THR A 9 2.42 -10.79 -34.00
CA THR A 9 3.67 -10.13 -33.58
C THR A 9 3.45 -9.19 -32.39
N ASN A 10 2.24 -9.11 -31.91
CA ASN A 10 1.88 -8.13 -30.89
C ASN A 10 0.80 -8.70 -29.98
N PHE A 11 1.01 -8.57 -28.65
CA PHE A 11 0.10 -9.00 -27.59
C PHE A 11 -0.33 -7.85 -26.68
N GLN A 12 -0.10 -6.57 -27.08
CA GLN A 12 -0.34 -5.37 -26.28
C GLN A 12 -1.80 -5.19 -25.82
N ALA A 13 -2.76 -5.85 -26.47
CA ALA A 13 -4.16 -5.81 -26.05
C ALA A 13 -4.51 -6.82 -24.95
N GLY A 14 -3.57 -7.73 -24.62
CA GLY A 14 -3.72 -8.69 -23.54
C GLY A 14 -4.75 -9.79 -23.80
N GLU A 15 -5.22 -10.38 -22.71
CA GLU A 15 -6.25 -11.43 -22.73
C GLU A 15 -7.62 -10.84 -23.06
N PHE A 16 -8.32 -11.43 -24.01
CA PHE A 16 -9.62 -10.98 -24.47
C PHE A 16 -10.76 -11.75 -23.80
N SER A 17 -11.81 -11.00 -23.49
CA SER A 17 -13.08 -11.60 -23.07
C SER A 17 -13.64 -12.55 -24.13
N PRO A 18 -14.17 -13.71 -23.72
CA PRO A 18 -14.90 -14.61 -24.62
C PRO A 18 -16.04 -13.93 -25.38
N ARG A 19 -16.58 -12.83 -24.88
CA ARG A 19 -17.62 -12.02 -25.54
C ARG A 19 -17.13 -11.32 -26.81
N LEU A 20 -15.82 -11.20 -26.97
CA LEU A 20 -15.19 -10.53 -28.10
C LEU A 20 -14.67 -11.50 -29.17
N GLU A 21 -14.84 -12.80 -29.01
CA GLU A 21 -14.31 -13.82 -29.94
C GLU A 21 -14.75 -13.64 -31.39
N GLY A 22 -15.92 -13.06 -31.63
CA GLY A 22 -16.43 -12.77 -33.00
C GLY A 22 -16.09 -11.39 -33.54
N ARG A 23 -15.45 -10.53 -32.74
CA ARG A 23 -15.25 -9.11 -33.03
C ARG A 23 -13.93 -8.85 -33.78
N ILE A 24 -13.78 -9.48 -34.97
CA ILE A 24 -12.59 -9.27 -35.84
C ILE A 24 -12.50 -7.85 -36.43
N ASP A 25 -13.58 -7.08 -36.34
CA ASP A 25 -13.65 -5.67 -36.72
C ASP A 25 -12.87 -4.74 -35.75
N LEU A 26 -12.57 -5.21 -34.57
CA LEU A 26 -11.77 -4.46 -33.62
C LEU A 26 -10.29 -4.46 -34.04
N GLN A 27 -9.70 -3.27 -34.22
CA GLN A 27 -8.26 -3.13 -34.52
C GLN A 27 -7.36 -3.89 -33.54
N LYS A 28 -7.75 -3.92 -32.27
CA LYS A 28 -7.02 -4.62 -31.19
C LYS A 28 -7.13 -6.14 -31.26
N TYR A 29 -8.02 -6.73 -32.11
CA TYR A 29 -8.16 -8.18 -32.21
C TYR A 29 -6.85 -8.87 -32.62
N ALA A 30 -6.10 -8.27 -33.53
CA ALA A 30 -4.84 -8.82 -34.02
C ALA A 30 -3.71 -8.80 -32.97
N SER A 31 -3.86 -8.01 -31.91
CA SER A 31 -2.88 -7.84 -30.81
C SER A 31 -3.35 -8.43 -29.48
N GLY A 32 -4.41 -9.23 -29.50
CA GLY A 32 -4.93 -9.91 -28.31
C GLY A 32 -4.58 -11.40 -28.26
N ALA A 33 -4.76 -11.99 -27.08
CA ALA A 33 -4.66 -13.41 -26.82
C ALA A 33 -5.97 -13.96 -26.24
N GLN A 34 -6.21 -15.27 -26.39
CA GLN A 34 -7.30 -15.96 -25.71
C GLN A 34 -6.97 -16.21 -24.23
N LYS A 35 -5.68 -16.48 -23.95
CA LYS A 35 -5.16 -16.75 -22.62
C LYS A 35 -3.74 -16.23 -22.49
N LEU A 36 -3.47 -15.51 -21.38
CA LEU A 36 -2.15 -15.08 -20.96
C LEU A 36 -2.02 -15.35 -19.45
N GLU A 37 -1.50 -16.51 -19.10
CA GLU A 37 -1.32 -16.96 -17.72
C GLU A 37 0.18 -16.97 -17.38
N ASN A 38 0.57 -16.24 -16.33
CA ASN A 38 1.97 -16.03 -15.92
C ASN A 38 2.88 -15.49 -17.02
N MET A 39 2.32 -14.59 -17.86
CA MET A 39 3.04 -13.89 -18.93
C MET A 39 2.86 -12.38 -18.75
N LEU A 40 3.93 -11.62 -18.86
CA LEU A 40 3.97 -10.16 -18.89
C LEU A 40 4.02 -9.67 -20.34
N ILE A 41 3.44 -8.52 -20.61
CA ILE A 41 3.37 -7.93 -21.93
C ILE A 41 4.36 -6.78 -22.02
N PHE A 42 5.27 -6.86 -22.98
CA PHE A 42 6.18 -5.75 -23.29
C PHE A 42 5.53 -4.69 -24.18
N PRO A 43 5.85 -3.40 -23.98
CA PRO A 43 5.39 -2.32 -24.86
C PRO A 43 5.76 -2.52 -26.33
N GLN A 44 6.82 -3.29 -26.63
CA GLN A 44 7.27 -3.63 -27.98
C GLN A 44 6.42 -4.71 -28.63
N GLY A 45 5.46 -5.31 -27.92
CA GLY A 45 4.50 -6.28 -28.41
C GLY A 45 4.79 -7.73 -28.05
N GLY A 46 6.02 -8.09 -27.64
CA GLY A 46 6.37 -9.42 -27.15
C GLY A 46 5.76 -9.72 -25.77
N ILE A 47 5.84 -10.97 -25.37
CA ILE A 47 5.44 -11.42 -24.03
C ILE A 47 6.54 -12.26 -23.39
N THR A 48 6.75 -12.08 -22.08
CA THR A 48 7.74 -12.84 -21.31
C THR A 48 7.11 -13.52 -20.12
N ARG A 49 7.70 -14.63 -19.69
CA ARG A 49 7.31 -15.33 -18.48
C ARG A 49 7.48 -14.42 -17.26
N ARG A 50 6.49 -14.37 -16.36
CA ARG A 50 6.62 -13.69 -15.07
C ARG A 50 7.78 -14.32 -14.27
N PRO A 51 8.67 -13.52 -13.67
CA PRO A 51 9.67 -14.06 -12.75
C PRO A 51 9.01 -14.73 -11.55
N GLY A 52 9.73 -15.61 -10.88
CA GLY A 52 9.28 -16.25 -9.66
C GLY A 52 9.17 -15.29 -8.48
N THR A 53 8.69 -15.81 -7.35
CA THR A 53 8.64 -15.05 -6.10
C THR A 53 9.60 -15.63 -5.07
N LYS A 54 10.45 -14.79 -4.47
CA LYS A 54 11.33 -15.14 -3.35
C LYS A 54 10.61 -15.02 -2.02
N TYR A 55 10.93 -15.91 -1.10
CA TYR A 55 10.44 -15.90 0.26
C TYR A 55 11.22 -14.87 1.10
N ALA A 56 10.53 -13.88 1.66
CA ALA A 56 11.10 -12.89 2.57
C ALA A 56 10.88 -13.23 4.05
N GLY A 57 9.80 -13.94 4.37
CA GLY A 57 9.44 -14.31 5.73
C GLY A 57 8.02 -14.87 5.86
N THR A 58 7.67 -15.23 7.08
CA THR A 58 6.28 -15.59 7.45
C THR A 58 5.70 -14.47 8.29
N SER A 59 4.42 -14.12 8.07
CA SER A 59 3.74 -13.15 8.92
C SER A 59 3.70 -13.64 10.37
N LYS A 60 3.65 -12.71 11.32
CA LYS A 60 3.61 -13.03 12.76
C LYS A 60 2.52 -14.06 13.06
N ASP A 61 2.93 -15.19 13.63
CA ASP A 61 2.06 -16.31 13.99
C ASP A 61 1.17 -16.83 12.84
N GLY A 62 1.57 -16.60 11.58
CA GLY A 62 0.83 -16.97 10.38
C GLY A 62 -0.47 -16.17 10.18
N GLY A 63 -0.64 -15.06 10.88
CA GLY A 63 -1.83 -14.21 10.84
C GLY A 63 -2.05 -13.50 9.49
N LYS A 64 -3.30 -13.12 9.20
CA LYS A 64 -3.64 -12.30 8.03
C LYS A 64 -3.11 -10.89 8.22
N VAL A 65 -2.47 -10.34 7.16
CA VAL A 65 -1.80 -9.04 7.20
C VAL A 65 -2.06 -8.23 5.94
N ARG A 66 -2.00 -6.91 6.08
CA ARG A 66 -1.97 -5.96 4.98
C ARG A 66 -0.55 -5.42 4.82
N LEU A 67 -0.10 -5.34 3.57
CA LEU A 67 1.18 -4.74 3.22
C LEU A 67 0.98 -3.28 2.79
N ILE A 68 1.82 -2.39 3.30
CA ILE A 68 1.83 -0.96 2.97
C ILE A 68 3.27 -0.55 2.69
N ASP A 69 3.48 0.25 1.65
CA ASP A 69 4.76 0.85 1.33
C ASP A 69 5.11 2.01 2.26
N PHE A 70 6.39 2.14 2.57
CA PHE A 70 6.97 3.29 3.27
C PHE A 70 8.29 3.63 2.58
N GLN A 71 8.31 4.72 1.84
CA GLN A 71 9.47 5.15 1.06
C GLN A 71 10.05 6.45 1.62
N PHE A 72 11.22 6.37 2.26
CA PHE A 72 11.98 7.56 2.67
C PHE A 72 12.86 8.08 1.51
N SER A 73 13.50 7.15 0.80
CA SER A 73 14.31 7.41 -0.39
C SER A 73 14.36 6.16 -1.25
N ASP A 74 14.95 6.24 -2.44
CA ASP A 74 15.11 5.09 -3.34
C ASP A 74 15.99 3.97 -2.74
N GLU A 75 16.90 4.32 -1.80
CA GLU A 75 17.75 3.34 -1.08
C GLU A 75 17.15 2.88 0.26
N GLN A 76 16.19 3.62 0.79
CA GLN A 76 15.56 3.34 2.08
C GLN A 76 14.04 3.28 1.93
N ALA A 77 13.60 2.18 1.39
CA ALA A 77 12.20 1.81 1.32
C ALA A 77 11.93 0.58 2.19
N TYR A 78 10.73 0.52 2.74
CA TYR A 78 10.28 -0.55 3.64
C TYR A 78 8.91 -1.03 3.21
N VAL A 79 8.66 -2.31 3.40
CA VAL A 79 7.31 -2.86 3.39
C VAL A 79 6.84 -3.02 4.84
N LEU A 80 5.74 -2.39 5.16
CA LEU A 80 5.10 -2.47 6.46
C LEU A 80 4.10 -3.64 6.45
N GLU A 81 4.29 -4.60 7.35
CA GLU A 81 3.35 -5.67 7.64
C GLU A 81 2.41 -5.22 8.75
N PHE A 82 1.20 -4.78 8.42
CA PHE A 82 0.16 -4.45 9.36
C PHE A 82 -0.65 -5.72 9.70
N GLY A 83 -0.53 -6.19 10.92
CA GLY A 83 -1.31 -7.31 11.46
C GLY A 83 -2.16 -6.90 12.66
N ALA A 84 -2.81 -7.87 13.30
CA ALA A 84 -3.62 -7.62 14.48
C ALA A 84 -2.76 -7.10 15.65
N ASN A 85 -2.91 -5.83 16.01
CA ASN A 85 -2.23 -5.13 17.09
C ASN A 85 -0.72 -4.95 16.91
N TYR A 86 -0.18 -5.04 15.69
CA TYR A 86 1.25 -4.82 15.44
C TYR A 86 1.55 -4.30 14.03
N ILE A 87 2.75 -3.72 13.87
CA ILE A 87 3.40 -3.42 12.60
C ILE A 87 4.79 -4.03 12.64
N ARG A 88 5.19 -4.77 11.59
CA ARG A 88 6.55 -5.24 11.33
C ARG A 88 7.04 -4.66 10.02
N PHE A 89 8.33 -4.79 9.76
CA PHE A 89 8.99 -4.15 8.65
C PHE A 89 9.81 -5.15 7.87
N PHE A 90 9.76 -5.06 6.54
CA PHE A 90 10.62 -5.80 5.64
C PHE A 90 11.46 -4.81 4.83
N LYS A 91 12.70 -5.17 4.60
CA LYS A 91 13.66 -4.40 3.81
C LYS A 91 14.67 -5.35 3.17
N ASP A 92 15.14 -5.01 1.97
CA ASP A 92 16.19 -5.78 1.26
C ASP A 92 15.86 -7.29 1.15
N GLY A 93 14.59 -7.63 0.90
CA GLY A 93 14.14 -9.01 0.74
C GLY A 93 14.02 -9.84 2.02
N GLY A 94 14.09 -9.23 3.21
CA GLY A 94 13.95 -9.91 4.49
C GLY A 94 13.28 -9.12 5.59
N ILE A 95 12.98 -9.76 6.70
CA ILE A 95 12.41 -9.11 7.87
C ILE A 95 13.44 -8.16 8.52
N LEU A 96 13.01 -6.97 8.90
CA LEU A 96 13.87 -5.98 9.53
C LEU A 96 14.16 -6.37 10.99
N THR A 97 15.44 -6.42 11.33
CA THR A 97 15.91 -6.67 12.69
C THR A 97 16.72 -5.49 13.23
N GLU A 98 16.77 -5.35 14.54
CA GLU A 98 17.78 -4.54 15.21
C GLU A 98 19.19 -5.08 14.89
N ALA A 99 20.22 -4.52 15.50
CA ALA A 99 21.59 -4.99 15.29
C ALA A 99 21.70 -6.51 15.51
N THR A 100 22.33 -7.22 14.56
CA THR A 100 22.51 -8.66 14.63
C THR A 100 23.62 -9.03 15.60
N GLU A 101 23.41 -10.10 16.38
CA GLU A 101 24.34 -10.66 17.34
C GLU A 101 24.82 -12.03 16.86
N THR A 102 26.10 -12.36 17.14
CA THR A 102 26.70 -13.61 16.67
C THR A 102 26.34 -14.76 17.59
N ILE A 103 25.85 -15.86 17.01
CA ILE A 103 25.64 -17.13 17.70
C ILE A 103 26.98 -17.86 17.77
N SER A 104 27.41 -18.23 18.99
CA SER A 104 28.65 -18.99 19.22
C SER A 104 28.39 -20.43 19.65
N GLY A 105 27.14 -20.84 19.83
CA GLY A 105 26.76 -22.19 20.16
C GLY A 105 25.26 -22.42 20.16
N ALA A 106 24.83 -23.65 19.87
CA ALA A 106 23.44 -24.10 19.99
C ALA A 106 23.39 -25.54 20.51
N THR A 107 22.41 -25.84 21.34
CA THR A 107 22.31 -27.16 21.97
C THR A 107 21.27 -28.05 21.33
N GLN A 108 21.54 -29.33 21.17
CA GLN A 108 20.55 -30.35 20.84
C GLN A 108 19.74 -30.72 22.10
N ALA A 109 18.90 -29.79 22.55
CA ALA A 109 18.11 -29.92 23.78
C ALA A 109 16.64 -29.53 23.56
N ASN A 110 15.80 -29.81 24.52
CA ASN A 110 14.40 -29.36 24.55
C ASN A 110 14.19 -28.52 25.83
N PRO A 111 14.05 -27.19 25.73
CA PRO A 111 14.18 -26.37 24.50
C PRO A 111 15.64 -26.18 24.05
N VAL A 112 15.82 -25.74 22.79
CA VAL A 112 17.13 -25.34 22.25
C VAL A 112 17.65 -24.14 23.02
N VAL A 113 18.95 -24.16 23.40
CA VAL A 113 19.63 -23.00 24.01
C VAL A 113 20.67 -22.48 23.01
N LEU A 114 20.57 -21.19 22.69
CA LEU A 114 21.57 -20.45 21.92
C LEU A 114 22.55 -19.76 22.87
N THR A 115 23.84 -19.81 22.53
CA THR A 115 24.88 -19.01 23.20
C THR A 115 25.17 -17.77 22.37
N ILE A 116 24.87 -16.60 22.96
CA ILE A 116 25.06 -15.28 22.35
C ILE A 116 25.64 -14.38 23.45
N THR A 117 26.92 -14.08 23.35
CA THR A 117 27.64 -13.41 24.44
C THR A 117 27.28 -11.92 24.53
N GLY A 118 26.83 -11.48 25.67
CA GLY A 118 26.58 -10.07 25.99
C GLY A 118 25.37 -9.49 25.25
N HIS A 119 24.40 -10.31 24.89
CA HIS A 119 23.20 -9.88 24.17
C HIS A 119 22.27 -8.96 25.01
N SER A 120 21.46 -8.17 24.32
CA SER A 120 20.46 -7.29 24.90
C SER A 120 19.04 -7.88 24.98
N LEU A 121 18.86 -9.13 24.55
CA LEU A 121 17.56 -9.80 24.41
C LEU A 121 16.90 -10.08 25.77
N SER A 122 15.57 -9.97 25.79
CA SER A 122 14.72 -10.20 26.95
C SER A 122 13.68 -11.32 26.67
N ASN A 123 13.14 -11.91 27.73
CA ASN A 123 12.06 -12.89 27.61
C ASN A 123 10.85 -12.27 26.90
N GLY A 124 10.37 -13.00 25.86
CA GLY A 124 9.27 -12.56 25.02
C GLY A 124 9.69 -11.84 23.73
N ASP A 125 10.95 -11.42 23.61
CA ASP A 125 11.46 -10.86 22.37
C ASP A 125 11.34 -11.89 21.23
N ARG A 126 11.04 -11.39 20.03
CA ARG A 126 11.03 -12.20 18.80
C ARG A 126 12.32 -11.95 18.06
N ILE A 127 12.99 -13.02 17.70
CA ILE A 127 14.28 -12.98 17.01
C ILE A 127 14.21 -13.75 15.69
N PHE A 128 14.97 -13.29 14.72
CA PHE A 128 15.19 -13.99 13.45
C PHE A 128 16.60 -14.57 13.43
N VAL A 129 16.72 -15.87 13.11
CA VAL A 129 17.99 -16.61 13.08
C VAL A 129 18.34 -17.01 11.66
N LYS A 130 19.61 -16.84 11.26
CA LYS A 130 20.13 -17.23 9.96
C LYS A 130 21.60 -17.62 10.02
N ASP A 131 22.08 -18.27 8.95
CA ASP A 131 23.49 -18.61 8.70
C ASP A 131 24.13 -19.50 9.76
N VAL A 132 23.33 -20.31 10.45
CA VAL A 132 23.82 -21.32 11.41
C VAL A 132 24.39 -22.53 10.66
N GLY A 133 25.66 -22.85 10.91
CA GLY A 133 26.31 -24.05 10.39
C GLY A 133 26.04 -25.27 11.27
N GLY A 134 25.76 -26.41 10.62
CA GLY A 134 25.43 -27.68 11.30
C GLY A 134 23.94 -27.76 11.67
N MET A 135 23.48 -27.00 12.63
CA MET A 135 22.08 -26.97 13.06
C MET A 135 21.21 -26.07 12.11
N VAL A 136 21.15 -26.49 10.85
CA VAL A 136 20.52 -25.75 9.76
C VAL A 136 19.00 -25.62 9.93
N GLU A 137 18.39 -26.43 10.77
CA GLU A 137 16.96 -26.38 11.11
C GLU A 137 16.52 -25.06 11.78
N LEU A 138 17.51 -24.27 12.26
CA LEU A 138 17.26 -22.92 12.83
C LEU A 138 17.25 -21.83 11.77
N ASN A 139 17.76 -22.07 10.58
CA ASN A 139 17.96 -21.03 9.58
C ASN A 139 16.66 -20.53 8.95
N ASN A 140 16.62 -19.21 8.71
CA ASN A 140 15.51 -18.48 8.11
C ASN A 140 14.21 -18.65 8.89
N ARG A 141 14.32 -18.66 10.22
CA ARG A 141 13.17 -18.85 11.13
C ARG A 141 13.13 -17.81 12.22
N GLU A 142 11.91 -17.54 12.64
CA GLU A 142 11.59 -16.70 13.78
C GLU A 142 11.41 -17.55 15.04
N PHE A 143 11.90 -17.04 16.19
CA PHE A 143 11.77 -17.68 17.49
C PHE A 143 11.41 -16.67 18.58
N THR A 144 10.75 -17.16 19.63
CA THR A 144 10.48 -16.38 20.84
C THR A 144 11.54 -16.71 21.89
N VAL A 145 12.13 -15.67 22.48
CA VAL A 145 13.16 -15.79 23.52
C VAL A 145 12.51 -16.18 24.86
N ALA A 146 13.10 -17.14 25.54
CA ALA A 146 12.76 -17.51 26.92
C ALA A 146 14.04 -17.67 27.74
N ASN A 147 13.92 -17.61 29.06
CA ASN A 147 15.00 -17.82 30.04
C ASN A 147 16.33 -17.12 29.69
N ALA A 148 16.19 -15.85 29.21
CA ALA A 148 17.36 -15.03 28.84
C ALA A 148 18.29 -14.79 30.05
N THR A 149 19.58 -15.05 29.84
CA THR A 149 20.68 -14.73 30.76
C THR A 149 21.65 -13.78 30.09
N THR A 150 22.75 -13.39 30.69
CA THR A 150 23.75 -12.50 30.06
C THR A 150 24.35 -13.05 28.78
N ASN A 151 24.43 -14.36 28.60
CA ASN A 151 25.13 -14.99 27.48
C ASN A 151 24.36 -16.13 26.79
N THR A 152 23.17 -16.46 27.26
CA THR A 152 22.36 -17.53 26.67
C THR A 152 20.89 -17.16 26.63
N ILE A 153 20.19 -17.68 25.63
CA ILE A 153 18.73 -17.62 25.51
C ILE A 153 18.19 -19.01 25.18
N GLU A 154 16.99 -19.32 25.61
CA GLU A 154 16.22 -20.46 25.18
C GLU A 154 15.27 -20.09 24.05
N LEU A 155 15.11 -20.98 23.05
CA LEU A 155 14.07 -20.84 22.02
C LEU A 155 12.79 -21.49 22.54
N SER A 156 11.81 -20.68 22.90
CA SER A 156 10.58 -21.14 23.52
C SER A 156 9.86 -22.22 22.72
N GLY A 157 9.66 -23.40 23.30
CA GLY A 157 8.92 -24.51 22.71
C GLY A 157 9.60 -25.21 21.55
N ILE A 158 10.88 -24.99 21.29
CA ILE A 158 11.62 -25.63 20.20
C ILE A 158 12.39 -26.84 20.73
N ASP A 159 11.97 -28.04 20.30
CA ASP A 159 12.69 -29.29 20.57
C ASP A 159 13.78 -29.52 19.52
N GLY A 160 15.04 -29.31 19.92
CA GLY A 160 16.21 -29.53 19.08
C GLY A 160 16.88 -30.89 19.26
N SER A 161 16.26 -31.83 19.99
CA SER A 161 16.86 -33.13 20.28
C SER A 161 17.14 -33.96 19.04
N ALA A 162 16.38 -33.73 17.96
CA ALA A 162 16.55 -34.38 16.66
C ALA A 162 17.28 -33.51 15.62
N PHE A 163 17.64 -32.25 15.97
CA PHE A 163 18.32 -31.34 15.05
C PHE A 163 19.77 -31.78 14.79
N THR A 164 20.34 -31.35 13.68
CA THR A 164 21.75 -31.53 13.38
C THR A 164 22.61 -30.80 14.42
N ALA A 165 23.79 -31.34 14.75
CA ALA A 165 24.68 -30.71 15.73
C ALA A 165 25.20 -29.36 15.20
N TYR A 166 25.20 -28.34 16.04
CA TYR A 166 25.83 -27.07 15.73
C TYR A 166 27.32 -27.22 15.46
N THR A 167 27.80 -26.56 14.39
CA THR A 167 29.24 -26.60 14.03
C THR A 167 29.90 -25.23 14.09
N SER A 168 29.23 -24.19 13.59
CA SER A 168 29.78 -22.82 13.53
C SER A 168 28.75 -21.76 13.10
N GLY A 169 29.10 -20.52 13.33
CA GLY A 169 28.41 -19.34 12.72
C GLY A 169 27.00 -19.15 13.22
N GLY A 170 26.27 -18.32 12.45
CA GLY A 170 24.91 -17.91 12.72
C GLY A 170 24.82 -16.53 13.34
N THR A 171 23.73 -15.85 12.99
CA THR A 171 23.37 -14.54 13.53
C THR A 171 21.94 -14.57 14.04
N SER A 172 21.68 -13.75 15.06
CA SER A 172 20.37 -13.51 15.65
C SER A 172 20.12 -12.02 15.66
N GLY A 173 18.96 -11.57 15.21
CA GLY A 173 18.54 -10.18 15.32
C GLY A 173 17.14 -10.08 15.93
N LYS A 174 16.93 -9.14 16.86
CA LYS A 174 15.59 -8.86 17.38
C LYS A 174 14.75 -8.21 16.27
N ILE A 175 13.55 -8.74 16.06
CA ILE A 175 12.62 -8.24 15.04
C ILE A 175 12.10 -6.87 15.48
N VAL A 176 12.15 -5.89 14.57
CA VAL A 176 11.58 -4.56 14.78
C VAL A 176 10.05 -4.66 14.69
N GLU A 177 9.39 -4.33 15.78
CA GLU A 177 7.93 -4.41 15.88
C GLU A 177 7.39 -3.19 16.65
N VAL A 178 6.30 -2.61 16.14
CA VAL A 178 5.55 -1.51 16.77
C VAL A 178 4.15 -2.02 17.13
N THR A 179 3.72 -1.77 18.37
CA THR A 179 2.37 -2.15 18.82
C THR A 179 1.33 -1.17 18.29
N THR A 180 0.16 -1.69 17.90
CA THR A 180 -0.99 -0.90 17.46
C THR A 180 -2.27 -1.34 18.17
N THR A 181 -3.37 -0.61 17.93
CA THR A 181 -4.70 -0.97 18.43
C THR A 181 -5.60 -1.56 17.33
N TYR A 182 -5.11 -1.64 16.10
CA TYR A 182 -5.92 -2.08 14.95
C TYR A 182 -6.12 -3.59 14.94
N SER A 183 -7.36 -4.03 14.76
CA SER A 183 -7.68 -5.44 14.50
C SER A 183 -7.33 -5.85 13.07
N VAL A 184 -7.35 -7.15 12.78
CA VAL A 184 -7.07 -7.69 11.45
C VAL A 184 -8.03 -7.17 10.37
N THR A 185 -9.26 -6.81 10.71
CA THR A 185 -10.24 -6.26 9.74
C THR A 185 -9.94 -4.79 9.46
N GLU A 186 -9.65 -4.04 10.53
CA GLU A 186 -9.40 -2.59 10.46
C GLU A 186 -8.14 -2.25 9.68
N VAL A 187 -7.10 -3.08 9.73
CA VAL A 187 -5.88 -2.81 8.93
C VAL A 187 -6.15 -2.75 7.42
N PHE A 188 -7.18 -3.46 6.92
CA PHE A 188 -7.58 -3.39 5.51
C PHE A 188 -8.45 -2.16 5.19
N GLU A 189 -8.99 -1.47 6.19
CA GLU A 189 -9.77 -0.24 6.03
C GLU A 189 -8.91 1.03 6.22
N LEU A 190 -7.65 0.91 6.66
CA LEU A 190 -6.75 2.04 6.85
C LEU A 190 -6.51 2.80 5.54
N ASN A 191 -6.64 4.12 5.59
CA ASN A 191 -6.09 5.03 4.60
C ASN A 191 -4.82 5.68 5.15
N HIS A 192 -3.89 5.95 4.27
CA HIS A 192 -2.59 6.49 4.66
C HIS A 192 -2.05 7.45 3.62
N VAL A 193 -1.18 8.35 4.06
CA VAL A 193 -0.38 9.22 3.20
C VAL A 193 0.95 9.49 3.88
N GLN A 194 2.03 9.56 3.12
CA GLN A 194 3.37 9.76 3.65
C GLN A 194 3.92 11.14 3.30
N SER A 195 4.65 11.73 4.25
CA SER A 195 5.52 12.89 4.05
C SER A 195 6.86 12.61 4.71
N ALA A 196 7.93 12.46 3.92
CA ALA A 196 9.28 12.13 4.39
C ALA A 196 9.30 10.95 5.38
N ASP A 197 9.67 11.17 6.64
CA ASP A 197 9.78 10.17 7.71
C ASP A 197 8.46 9.87 8.43
N VAL A 198 7.35 10.46 8.02
CA VAL A 198 6.05 10.35 8.71
C VAL A 198 4.98 9.77 7.80
N LEU A 199 4.37 8.66 8.22
CA LEU A 199 3.19 8.08 7.59
C LEU A 199 1.97 8.41 8.45
N TYR A 200 1.05 9.22 7.91
CA TYR A 200 -0.22 9.56 8.54
C TYR A 200 -1.25 8.47 8.23
N LEU A 201 -1.98 8.04 9.26
CA LEU A 201 -2.97 6.97 9.22
C LEU A 201 -4.35 7.51 9.59
N ALA A 202 -5.36 7.12 8.83
CA ALA A 202 -6.76 7.45 9.10
C ALA A 202 -7.63 6.19 9.06
N HIS A 203 -8.48 6.04 10.09
CA HIS A 203 -9.48 4.98 10.20
C HIS A 203 -10.73 5.51 10.90
N LYS A 204 -11.91 5.17 10.40
CA LYS A 204 -13.20 5.70 10.92
C LYS A 204 -13.49 5.45 12.40
N ASP A 205 -12.87 4.44 13.00
CA ASP A 205 -13.10 4.01 14.39
C ASP A 205 -11.89 4.26 15.31
N HIS A 206 -10.81 4.86 14.79
CA HIS A 206 -9.58 5.18 15.56
C HIS A 206 -9.17 6.63 15.37
N GLU A 207 -8.64 7.24 16.44
CA GLU A 207 -8.02 8.57 16.38
C GLU A 207 -6.94 8.59 15.30
N PRO A 208 -6.85 9.64 14.44
CA PRO A 208 -5.79 9.75 13.47
C PRO A 208 -4.41 9.63 14.11
N ALA A 209 -3.57 8.80 13.51
CA ALA A 209 -2.26 8.47 14.04
C ALA A 209 -1.14 8.74 13.03
N LYS A 210 0.09 8.82 13.52
CA LYS A 210 1.29 8.95 12.69
C LYS A 210 2.34 7.92 13.12
N LEU A 211 2.88 7.23 12.12
CA LEU A 211 4.06 6.38 12.26
C LEU A 211 5.28 7.17 11.83
N THR A 212 6.16 7.46 12.78
CA THR A 212 7.37 8.25 12.54
C THR A 212 8.60 7.35 12.58
N ARG A 213 9.42 7.40 11.52
CA ARG A 213 10.74 6.77 11.46
C ARG A 213 11.77 7.72 12.06
N THR A 214 12.49 7.29 13.09
CA THR A 214 13.58 8.08 13.70
C THR A 214 14.96 7.61 13.28
N THR A 215 15.11 6.32 12.99
CA THR A 215 16.33 5.72 12.41
C THR A 215 15.96 4.58 11.47
N ALA A 216 16.93 3.95 10.83
CA ALA A 216 16.70 2.83 9.91
C ALA A 216 15.97 1.63 10.56
N THR A 217 16.01 1.50 11.88
CA THR A 217 15.42 0.39 12.65
C THR A 217 14.53 0.86 13.80
N SER A 218 14.21 2.15 13.89
CA SER A 218 13.40 2.71 14.98
C SER A 218 12.19 3.46 14.44
N PHE A 219 11.00 3.00 14.82
CA PHE A 219 9.72 3.55 14.42
C PHE A 219 8.83 3.74 15.65
N THR A 220 8.04 4.80 15.66
CA THR A 220 7.11 5.12 16.73
C THR A 220 5.74 5.44 16.16
N LEU A 221 4.69 4.78 16.66
CA LEU A 221 3.29 5.11 16.38
C LEU A 221 2.75 5.97 17.52
N SER A 222 2.14 7.10 17.19
CA SER A 222 1.45 7.98 18.13
C SER A 222 0.20 8.57 17.50
N ASP A 223 -0.79 8.88 18.33
CA ASP A 223 -1.93 9.68 17.89
C ASP A 223 -1.45 11.09 17.52
N ILE A 224 -2.16 11.74 16.59
CA ILE A 224 -1.85 13.11 16.19
C ILE A 224 -2.31 14.06 17.28
N ALA A 225 -1.39 14.89 17.78
CA ALA A 225 -1.72 15.97 18.70
C ALA A 225 -2.15 17.21 17.90
N PHE A 226 -3.43 17.28 17.54
CA PHE A 226 -3.95 18.41 16.80
C PHE A 226 -3.87 19.72 17.63
N VAL A 227 -3.40 20.77 16.99
CA VAL A 227 -3.44 22.13 17.50
C VAL A 227 -4.74 22.78 17.04
N ASP A 228 -5.52 23.27 17.99
CA ASP A 228 -6.78 24.03 17.85
C ASP A 228 -7.74 23.53 16.75
N GLY A 229 -8.21 22.30 16.88
CA GLY A 229 -9.24 21.78 16.00
C GLY A 229 -8.94 20.39 15.42
N PRO A 230 -9.63 19.96 14.33
CA PRO A 230 -10.77 20.66 13.69
C PRO A 230 -12.06 20.62 14.52
N TYR A 231 -12.99 21.55 14.25
CA TYR A 231 -14.23 21.72 14.99
C TYR A 231 -15.48 21.56 14.13
N LEU A 232 -16.58 21.21 14.80
CA LEU A 232 -17.94 21.39 14.31
C LEU A 232 -18.31 22.88 14.31
N ASP A 233 -19.42 23.23 13.67
CA ASP A 233 -19.99 24.58 13.73
C ASP A 233 -20.22 25.04 15.18
N GLU A 234 -20.08 26.33 15.43
CA GLU A 234 -20.35 26.93 16.73
C GLU A 234 -21.77 26.60 17.20
N ASN A 235 -21.94 26.33 18.47
CA ASN A 235 -23.20 25.95 19.08
C ASN A 235 -24.30 26.98 18.81
N THR A 236 -25.42 26.52 18.27
CA THR A 236 -26.64 27.33 18.03
C THR A 236 -27.76 27.02 19.02
N THR A 237 -27.56 26.09 19.93
CA THR A 237 -28.57 25.67 20.91
C THR A 237 -28.58 26.61 22.15
N ALA A 238 -29.50 26.36 23.07
CA ALA A 238 -29.56 27.09 24.35
C ALA A 238 -28.53 26.57 25.37
N THR A 239 -27.80 25.45 25.08
CA THR A 239 -26.85 24.83 25.99
C THR A 239 -25.66 25.77 26.23
N THR A 240 -25.32 26.02 27.47
CA THR A 240 -24.14 26.78 27.88
C THR A 240 -23.12 25.89 28.52
N LEU A 241 -21.83 26.24 28.37
CA LEU A 241 -20.70 25.59 29.00
C LEU A 241 -19.92 26.60 29.87
N TYR A 242 -19.29 26.10 30.91
CA TYR A 242 -18.28 26.86 31.68
C TYR A 242 -17.17 25.93 32.17
N ALA A 243 -15.98 26.48 32.35
CA ALA A 243 -14.84 25.80 32.95
C ALA A 243 -14.67 26.14 34.44
N SER A 244 -14.09 25.22 35.23
CA SER A 244 -13.84 25.44 36.66
C SER A 244 -12.61 26.32 36.93
N ALA A 245 -11.66 26.41 36.00
CA ALA A 245 -10.43 27.19 36.09
C ALA A 245 -9.92 27.53 34.69
N ALA A 246 -8.99 28.50 34.61
CA ALA A 246 -8.44 28.97 33.35
C ALA A 246 -7.28 28.10 32.81
N THR A 247 -6.59 27.31 33.66
CA THR A 247 -5.39 26.56 33.27
C THR A 247 -5.38 25.15 33.84
N GLY A 248 -4.59 24.27 33.23
CA GLY A 248 -4.33 22.91 33.70
C GLY A 248 -5.53 21.97 33.56
N SER A 249 -5.74 21.08 34.51
CA SER A 249 -6.88 20.15 34.49
C SER A 249 -8.13 20.84 35.05
N VAL A 250 -9.18 20.89 34.24
CA VAL A 250 -10.42 21.62 34.51
C VAL A 250 -11.65 20.73 34.42
N THR A 251 -12.71 21.12 35.13
CA THR A 251 -14.04 20.50 34.93
C THR A 251 -14.85 21.38 34.02
N ILE A 252 -15.37 20.82 32.91
CA ILE A 252 -16.30 21.46 32.02
C ILE A 252 -17.72 21.04 32.38
N THR A 253 -18.60 21.98 32.62
CA THR A 253 -19.99 21.74 33.00
C THR A 253 -20.95 22.32 31.94
N ALA A 254 -21.90 21.52 31.47
CA ALA A 254 -22.94 21.88 30.54
C ALA A 254 -24.27 22.12 31.28
N SER A 255 -25.06 23.07 30.80
CA SER A 255 -26.41 23.35 31.33
C SER A 255 -27.46 22.29 30.96
N ALA A 256 -27.17 21.42 30.00
CA ALA A 256 -28.02 20.32 29.57
C ALA A 256 -27.16 19.09 29.23
N ALA A 257 -27.77 17.91 29.07
CA ALA A 257 -27.08 16.70 28.66
C ALA A 257 -26.42 16.91 27.27
N LEU A 258 -25.10 16.75 27.21
CA LEU A 258 -24.27 16.99 26.02
C LEU A 258 -23.24 15.87 25.84
N PHE A 259 -22.61 15.38 26.88
CA PHE A 259 -21.45 14.50 26.81
C PHE A 259 -21.81 13.02 26.90
N THR A 260 -20.99 12.19 26.27
CA THR A 260 -20.98 10.74 26.35
C THR A 260 -19.58 10.22 26.75
N ALA A 261 -19.46 8.94 27.05
CA ALA A 261 -18.16 8.35 27.36
C ALA A 261 -17.22 8.36 26.13
N ASP A 262 -17.78 8.36 24.92
CA ASP A 262 -17.03 8.35 23.66
C ASP A 262 -16.44 9.73 23.31
N ASP A 263 -16.78 10.79 24.08
CA ASP A 263 -16.19 12.12 23.91
C ASP A 263 -14.81 12.26 24.58
N VAL A 264 -14.31 11.25 25.27
CA VAL A 264 -12.94 11.26 25.81
C VAL A 264 -11.96 11.31 24.64
N GLY A 265 -11.02 12.27 24.69
CA GLY A 265 -10.11 12.59 23.57
C GLY A 265 -10.59 13.76 22.70
N ARG A 266 -11.89 14.09 22.73
CA ARG A 266 -12.48 15.16 21.90
C ARG A 266 -12.11 16.54 22.41
N TYR A 267 -11.95 17.48 21.51
CA TYR A 267 -11.68 18.89 21.85
C TYR A 267 -12.98 19.67 22.11
N ILE A 268 -12.89 20.74 22.91
CA ILE A 268 -13.91 21.78 23.07
C ILE A 268 -13.22 23.13 22.94
N ARG A 269 -13.63 23.93 21.97
CA ARG A 269 -13.19 25.31 21.80
C ARG A 269 -14.21 26.25 22.42
N PHE A 270 -13.73 27.20 23.15
CA PHE A 270 -14.48 28.32 23.72
C PHE A 270 -14.10 29.60 23.01
N ARG A 271 -15.06 30.46 22.83
CA ARG A 271 -14.82 31.81 22.38
C ARG A 271 -15.46 32.81 23.35
N GLU A 272 -14.69 33.80 23.69
CA GLU A 272 -15.18 34.89 24.54
C GLU A 272 -16.27 35.70 23.80
N VAL A 273 -17.25 36.22 24.55
CA VAL A 273 -18.27 37.10 23.97
C VAL A 273 -17.72 38.52 23.90
N LEU A 274 -17.65 39.07 22.70
CA LEU A 274 -17.00 40.34 22.36
C LEU A 274 -17.49 41.60 23.10
N GLU A 275 -18.47 41.50 23.99
CA GLU A 275 -19.14 42.68 24.56
C GLU A 275 -18.71 42.97 26.03
N ILE A 276 -17.74 42.27 26.61
CA ILE A 276 -17.49 42.29 28.04
C ILE A 276 -16.00 42.37 28.34
N GLU A 277 -15.54 43.38 28.98
CA GLU A 277 -14.36 43.65 29.84
C GLU A 277 -13.09 44.12 29.17
N HIS A 278 -12.75 43.75 27.89
CA HIS A 278 -11.54 44.29 27.29
C HIS A 278 -11.92 45.37 26.26
N ASP A 279 -11.54 46.59 26.52
CA ASP A 279 -11.67 47.68 25.58
C ASP A 279 -10.82 47.38 24.34
N GLU A 280 -11.35 47.71 23.13
CA GLU A 280 -10.50 47.66 21.93
C GLU A 280 -9.30 48.60 22.09
N TRP A 281 -8.12 48.09 21.72
CA TRP A 281 -6.95 48.93 21.74
C TRP A 281 -7.15 50.19 20.87
N ALA A 282 -6.80 51.35 21.39
CA ALA A 282 -6.91 52.62 20.69
C ALA A 282 -5.56 53.36 20.69
N ALA A 283 -5.25 53.99 19.58
CA ALA A 283 -4.05 54.82 19.45
C ALA A 283 -4.17 56.07 20.31
N SER A 284 -3.07 56.60 20.85
CA SER A 284 -2.99 57.81 21.64
C SER A 284 -3.92 57.81 22.87
N THR A 285 -4.15 56.66 23.46
CA THR A 285 -5.02 56.45 24.62
C THR A 285 -4.16 56.11 25.84
N SER A 286 -4.56 56.64 27.01
CA SER A 286 -3.85 56.34 28.28
C SER A 286 -4.39 55.09 28.94
N TYR A 287 -3.50 54.16 29.27
CA TYR A 287 -3.77 52.90 29.96
C TYR A 287 -2.99 52.86 31.26
N ASN A 288 -3.65 52.39 32.28
CA ASN A 288 -3.01 52.19 33.62
C ASN A 288 -2.31 50.81 33.65
N ASP A 289 -1.39 50.65 34.56
CA ASP A 289 -0.81 49.35 34.86
C ASP A 289 -1.91 48.36 35.30
N GLY A 290 -1.98 47.19 34.62
CA GLY A 290 -3.03 46.21 34.81
C GLY A 290 -4.26 46.40 33.94
N ASP A 291 -4.36 47.49 33.13
CA ASP A 291 -5.45 47.60 32.13
C ASP A 291 -5.26 46.57 31.01
N SER A 292 -6.35 45.89 30.67
CA SER A 292 -6.36 44.94 29.57
C SER A 292 -7.05 45.50 28.33
N VAL A 293 -6.49 45.19 27.18
CA VAL A 293 -7.06 45.62 25.87
C VAL A 293 -7.11 44.42 24.91
N ARG A 294 -7.97 44.55 23.91
CA ARG A 294 -8.09 43.58 22.82
C ARG A 294 -7.60 44.22 21.52
N TYR A 295 -6.89 43.47 20.72
CA TYR A 295 -6.52 43.79 19.36
C TYR A 295 -6.34 42.54 18.51
N ASP A 296 -6.99 42.48 17.36
CA ASP A 296 -6.88 41.38 16.38
C ASP A 296 -7.11 39.96 16.95
N GLY A 297 -8.03 39.83 17.90
CA GLY A 297 -8.37 38.56 18.54
C GLY A 297 -7.48 38.19 19.74
N HIS A 298 -6.49 39.00 20.07
CA HIS A 298 -5.58 38.81 21.21
C HIS A 298 -5.88 39.77 22.36
N VAL A 299 -5.65 39.32 23.59
CA VAL A 299 -5.82 40.11 24.82
C VAL A 299 -4.45 40.40 25.40
N TYR A 300 -4.19 41.69 25.67
CA TYR A 300 -2.97 42.21 26.21
C TYR A 300 -3.19 42.97 27.50
N GLU A 301 -2.31 42.81 28.47
CA GLU A 301 -2.29 43.60 29.71
C GLU A 301 -1.13 44.55 29.73
N GLN A 302 -1.40 45.80 30.10
CA GLN A 302 -0.35 46.79 30.29
C GLN A 302 0.43 46.50 31.58
N VAL A 303 1.76 46.24 31.46
CA VAL A 303 2.62 45.85 32.60
C VAL A 303 3.82 46.77 32.78
N THR A 304 3.76 47.99 32.32
CA THR A 304 4.84 48.99 32.42
C THR A 304 5.09 49.49 33.88
N GLY A 305 4.15 49.23 34.83
CA GLY A 305 4.25 49.68 36.20
C GLY A 305 3.81 51.11 36.47
N SER A 306 3.24 51.81 35.45
CA SER A 306 2.70 53.15 35.54
C SER A 306 1.77 53.49 34.38
N THR A 307 0.90 54.47 34.55
CA THR A 307 0.02 54.95 33.47
C THR A 307 0.86 55.45 32.28
N GLN A 308 0.61 54.92 31.11
CA GLN A 308 1.29 55.25 29.84
C GLN A 308 0.29 55.56 28.73
N THR A 309 0.71 56.32 27.73
CA THR A 309 -0.11 56.61 26.54
C THR A 309 0.36 55.78 25.37
N SER A 310 -0.55 55.06 24.71
CA SER A 310 -0.23 54.22 23.52
C SER A 310 0.27 55.05 22.36
N GLY A 311 1.15 54.49 21.57
CA GLY A 311 1.55 55.00 20.28
C GLY A 311 0.48 54.79 19.21
N ASN A 312 0.88 54.77 17.95
CA ASN A 312 -0.01 54.45 16.80
C ASN A 312 0.10 52.99 16.36
N THR A 313 1.00 52.24 16.95
CA THR A 313 1.21 50.81 16.61
C THR A 313 0.61 49.93 17.70
N PRO A 314 -0.38 49.08 17.35
CA PRO A 314 -0.99 48.15 18.30
C PRO A 314 -0.04 47.03 18.64
N PRO A 315 -0.22 46.33 19.78
CA PRO A 315 0.46 45.06 20.06
C PRO A 315 -0.05 43.97 19.12
N VAL A 316 0.88 43.14 18.62
CA VAL A 316 0.57 42.04 17.68
C VAL A 316 1.37 40.75 17.99
N HIS A 317 2.16 40.74 19.08
CA HIS A 317 2.90 39.55 19.51
C HIS A 317 1.97 38.55 20.14
N THR A 318 2.33 37.29 20.06
CA THR A 318 1.52 36.15 20.51
C THR A 318 2.11 35.42 21.70
N GLU A 319 3.20 35.94 22.28
CA GLU A 319 3.84 35.39 23.49
C GLU A 319 4.60 36.47 24.28
N GLY A 320 4.65 36.33 25.60
CA GLY A 320 5.50 37.11 26.48
C GLY A 320 5.11 38.60 26.55
N THR A 321 6.10 39.48 26.82
CA THR A 321 5.94 40.92 26.93
C THR A 321 6.78 41.64 25.91
N GLU A 322 6.15 42.50 25.08
CA GLU A 322 6.83 43.37 24.13
C GLU A 322 6.45 44.85 24.33
N THR A 323 7.40 45.73 23.96
CA THR A 323 7.23 47.18 24.12
C THR A 323 6.71 47.79 22.80
N TYR A 324 5.51 48.37 22.81
CA TYR A 324 4.94 49.13 21.73
C TYR A 324 4.79 50.62 22.10
N GLY A 325 5.69 51.43 21.59
CA GLY A 325 5.78 52.85 21.96
C GLY A 325 6.34 53.06 23.38
N ALA A 326 5.52 53.50 24.32
CA ALA A 326 5.86 53.67 25.72
C ALA A 326 5.28 52.59 26.65
N ILE A 327 4.59 51.63 26.09
CA ILE A 327 3.83 50.62 26.88
C ILE A 327 4.47 49.23 26.63
N ASP A 328 4.73 48.54 27.75
CA ASP A 328 5.00 47.13 27.76
C ASP A 328 3.68 46.36 27.86
N TRP A 329 3.34 45.68 26.74
CA TRP A 329 2.16 44.82 26.65
C TRP A 329 2.57 43.40 26.91
N GLU A 330 1.92 42.75 27.88
CA GLU A 330 2.04 41.30 28.06
C GLU A 330 0.88 40.61 27.37
N TYR A 331 1.19 39.70 26.47
CA TYR A 331 0.16 38.83 25.86
C TYR A 331 -0.45 37.93 26.97
N LYS A 332 -1.77 37.80 27.03
CA LYS A 332 -2.48 37.00 28.04
C LYS A 332 -3.07 35.73 27.44
N HIS A 333 -3.89 35.87 26.46
CA HIS A 333 -4.54 34.77 25.74
C HIS A 333 -5.22 35.33 24.46
N ASP A 334 -5.58 34.44 23.58
CA ASP A 334 -6.55 34.75 22.53
C ASP A 334 -7.94 34.94 23.14
N ASP A 335 -8.85 35.59 22.40
CA ASP A 335 -10.27 35.61 22.79
C ASP A 335 -10.92 34.21 22.63
N THR A 336 -10.12 33.22 22.33
CA THR A 336 -10.45 31.80 22.25
C THR A 336 -9.54 31.01 23.15
N GLY A 337 -9.96 29.82 23.54
CA GLY A 337 -9.14 28.83 24.19
C GLY A 337 -9.80 27.47 24.07
N TYR A 338 -9.04 26.40 24.15
CA TYR A 338 -9.58 25.07 23.94
C TYR A 338 -9.04 24.05 24.95
N VAL A 339 -9.82 22.98 25.11
CA VAL A 339 -9.51 21.89 26.04
C VAL A 339 -9.65 20.54 25.36
N LYS A 340 -8.88 19.54 25.78
CA LYS A 340 -9.07 18.12 25.40
C LYS A 340 -9.75 17.39 26.57
N ILE A 341 -10.87 16.71 26.33
CA ILE A 341 -11.60 15.91 27.32
C ILE A 341 -10.73 14.70 27.70
N THR A 342 -10.46 14.54 28.98
CA THR A 342 -9.62 13.46 29.50
C THR A 342 -10.41 12.41 30.29
N ALA A 343 -11.59 12.75 30.78
CA ALA A 343 -12.46 11.78 31.46
C ALA A 343 -13.94 12.20 31.43
N PHE A 344 -14.80 11.22 31.21
CA PHE A 344 -16.25 11.37 31.29
C PHE A 344 -16.73 11.17 32.74
N THR A 345 -17.51 12.11 33.28
CA THR A 345 -18.12 12.00 34.61
C THR A 345 -19.61 11.67 34.50
N ASN A 346 -20.34 12.44 33.72
CA ASN A 346 -21.76 12.23 33.39
C ASN A 346 -22.16 13.08 32.17
N SER A 347 -23.41 12.99 31.72
CA SER A 347 -23.89 13.66 30.52
C SER A 347 -23.81 15.19 30.54
N THR A 348 -23.55 15.80 31.67
CA THR A 348 -23.39 17.28 31.80
C THR A 348 -22.01 17.67 32.30
N THR A 349 -21.12 16.72 32.60
CA THR A 349 -19.85 17.06 33.26
C THR A 349 -18.74 16.15 32.73
N VAL A 350 -17.63 16.77 32.32
CA VAL A 350 -16.39 16.08 31.89
C VAL A 350 -15.19 16.74 32.56
N THR A 351 -14.12 15.97 32.73
CA THR A 351 -12.80 16.51 33.06
C THR A 351 -12.03 16.71 31.76
N ALA A 352 -11.35 17.84 31.64
CA ALA A 352 -10.58 18.19 30.45
C ALA A 352 -9.25 18.86 30.86
N THR A 353 -8.29 18.88 29.97
CA THR A 353 -7.03 19.61 30.12
C THR A 353 -6.99 20.76 29.13
N VAL A 354 -6.66 21.96 29.62
CA VAL A 354 -6.43 23.13 28.76
C VAL A 354 -5.22 22.85 27.87
N GLN A 355 -5.35 23.08 26.58
CA GLN A 355 -4.34 22.84 25.58
C GLN A 355 -3.58 24.13 25.27
N GLU A 356 -2.37 23.98 24.76
CA GLU A 356 -1.58 25.09 24.21
C GLU A 356 -2.14 25.49 22.86
N ASP A 357 -2.27 26.80 22.64
CA ASP A 357 -2.53 27.37 21.32
C ASP A 357 -1.26 27.43 20.46
N ASP A 358 -1.37 27.99 19.25
CA ASP A 358 -0.24 28.12 18.34
C ASP A 358 0.88 29.04 18.89
N GLY A 359 0.56 29.93 19.85
CA GLY A 359 1.51 30.75 20.58
C GLY A 359 2.18 30.08 21.79
N GLY A 360 1.84 28.79 22.09
CA GLY A 360 2.38 28.05 23.25
C GLY A 360 1.72 28.44 24.60
N ILE A 361 0.56 29.07 24.55
CA ILE A 361 -0.16 29.52 25.74
C ILE A 361 -1.33 28.59 26.07
N SER A 362 -1.39 28.15 27.31
CA SER A 362 -2.37 27.18 27.81
C SER A 362 -3.31 27.85 28.81
N VAL A 363 -4.13 28.82 28.34
CA VAL A 363 -5.05 29.61 29.16
C VAL A 363 -6.40 29.75 28.51
N LEU A 364 -7.49 29.51 29.25
CA LEU A 364 -8.85 29.80 28.80
C LEU A 364 -9.24 31.25 29.06
N PRO A 365 -10.10 31.87 28.23
CA PRO A 365 -10.62 33.19 28.49
C PRO A 365 -11.30 33.31 29.84
N ASP A 366 -11.12 34.43 30.58
CA ASP A 366 -11.63 34.63 31.93
C ASP A 366 -13.17 34.58 32.01
N HIS A 367 -13.84 35.04 30.97
CA HIS A 367 -15.30 35.10 30.91
C HIS A 367 -16.02 33.79 30.61
N ILE A 368 -15.32 32.67 30.68
CA ILE A 368 -15.93 31.32 30.63
C ILE A 368 -15.68 30.57 31.95
N ILE A 369 -15.04 31.22 32.97
CA ILE A 369 -14.69 30.57 34.22
C ILE A 369 -15.80 30.76 35.25
N GLY A 370 -16.31 29.63 35.79
CA GLY A 370 -17.38 29.59 36.76
C GLY A 370 -18.78 29.70 36.21
N ALA A 371 -19.76 29.23 36.97
CA ALA A 371 -21.15 29.11 36.53
C ALA A 371 -21.81 30.44 36.15
N ALA A 372 -21.34 31.58 36.66
CA ALA A 372 -21.86 32.91 36.32
C ALA A 372 -21.48 33.35 34.89
N ASN A 373 -20.41 32.80 34.37
CA ASN A 373 -19.79 33.08 33.04
C ASN A 373 -20.08 32.00 31.99
N ALA A 374 -21.10 31.17 32.20
CA ALA A 374 -21.44 30.11 31.29
C ALA A 374 -21.80 30.67 29.88
N THR A 375 -21.03 30.25 28.88
CA THR A 375 -21.15 30.77 27.51
C THR A 375 -21.89 29.81 26.59
N LYS A 376 -22.52 30.35 25.52
CA LYS A 376 -23.05 29.61 24.36
C LYS A 376 -22.05 29.52 23.22
N LYS A 377 -20.98 30.30 23.28
CA LYS A 377 -19.95 30.41 22.28
C LYS A 377 -18.92 29.32 22.44
N TRP A 378 -19.27 28.11 21.99
CA TRP A 378 -18.40 26.95 22.04
C TRP A 378 -18.62 26.03 20.84
N SER A 379 -17.60 25.29 20.45
CA SER A 379 -17.62 24.26 19.41
C SER A 379 -17.04 22.96 19.94
N LEU A 380 -17.64 21.83 19.58
CA LEU A 380 -17.05 20.51 19.82
C LEU A 380 -16.08 20.16 18.70
N GLY A 381 -15.05 19.41 19.01
CA GLY A 381 -14.14 18.83 18.04
C GLY A 381 -14.90 17.99 17.01
N ALA A 382 -14.46 18.04 15.77
CA ALA A 382 -15.06 17.29 14.67
C ALA A 382 -14.72 15.79 14.69
N PHE A 383 -13.72 15.38 15.50
CA PHE A 383 -13.28 14.01 15.66
C PHE A 383 -13.60 13.48 17.05
N GLY A 384 -14.04 12.22 17.12
CA GLY A 384 -14.44 11.56 18.37
C GLY A 384 -15.95 11.64 18.65
N GLY A 385 -16.38 11.02 19.75
CA GLY A 385 -17.77 10.93 20.15
C GLY A 385 -18.68 10.33 19.08
N ASP A 386 -19.85 10.95 18.92
CA ASP A 386 -20.84 10.58 17.91
C ASP A 386 -20.41 10.89 16.45
N GLN A 387 -19.36 11.70 16.29
CA GLN A 387 -18.83 12.05 14.98
C GLN A 387 -17.94 10.97 14.41
N GLY A 388 -17.34 10.10 15.26
CA GLY A 388 -16.31 9.15 14.85
C GLY A 388 -15.04 9.86 14.38
N TYR A 389 -14.24 9.16 13.58
CA TYR A 389 -12.97 9.68 13.07
C TYR A 389 -12.95 9.72 11.53
N PRO A 390 -12.04 10.49 10.91
CA PRO A 390 -11.93 10.57 9.47
C PRO A 390 -11.41 9.24 8.90
N ARG A 391 -12.00 8.81 7.78
CA ARG A 391 -11.56 7.61 7.06
C ARG A 391 -10.59 7.90 5.92
N ALA A 392 -10.52 9.12 5.42
CA ALA A 392 -9.69 9.51 4.30
C ALA A 392 -8.66 10.55 4.72
N VAL A 393 -7.45 10.45 4.18
CA VAL A 393 -6.34 11.37 4.41
C VAL A 393 -5.56 11.58 3.11
N ALA A 394 -5.14 12.82 2.81
CA ALA A 394 -4.31 13.16 1.67
C ALA A 394 -3.58 14.48 1.87
N PHE A 395 -2.42 14.63 1.21
CA PHE A 395 -1.77 15.95 1.05
C PHE A 395 -2.27 16.64 -0.21
N TYR A 396 -2.45 17.95 -0.14
CA TYR A 396 -2.70 18.80 -1.29
C TYR A 396 -2.34 20.25 -0.96
N GLU A 397 -1.60 20.94 -1.85
CA GLU A 397 -1.20 22.35 -1.68
C GLU A 397 -0.67 22.68 -0.27
N GLU A 398 0.37 21.92 0.16
CA GLU A 398 1.05 22.11 1.46
C GLU A 398 0.14 21.97 2.70
N ARG A 399 -1.00 21.32 2.57
CA ARG A 399 -1.92 21.02 3.67
C ARG A 399 -2.19 19.52 3.80
N LEU A 400 -2.43 19.07 5.01
CA LEU A 400 -2.92 17.72 5.28
C LEU A 400 -4.45 17.78 5.42
N TYR A 401 -5.14 17.00 4.59
CA TYR A 401 -6.60 16.92 4.58
C TYR A 401 -7.08 15.61 5.20
N PHE A 402 -8.10 15.73 6.04
CA PHE A 402 -8.88 14.61 6.57
C PHE A 402 -10.34 14.72 6.10
N ALA A 403 -11.02 13.60 5.90
CA ALA A 403 -12.42 13.62 5.48
C ALA A 403 -13.19 12.35 5.84
N GLY A 404 -14.52 12.45 5.78
CA GLY A 404 -15.40 11.28 5.81
C GLY A 404 -15.59 10.69 7.20
N THR A 405 -15.83 11.51 8.22
CA THR A 405 -16.24 11.01 9.54
C THR A 405 -17.64 10.41 9.49
N THR A 406 -18.02 9.63 10.50
CA THR A 406 -19.35 9.01 10.58
C THR A 406 -20.46 10.07 10.68
N GLY A 407 -20.26 11.11 11.48
CA GLY A 407 -21.23 12.19 11.70
C GLY A 407 -21.24 13.21 10.56
N GLN A 408 -20.09 13.45 9.92
CA GLN A 408 -19.94 14.39 8.81
C GLN A 408 -19.29 13.71 7.58
N PRO A 409 -19.97 12.80 6.90
CA PRO A 409 -19.39 11.96 5.85
C PRO A 409 -18.97 12.71 4.58
N GLN A 410 -19.42 13.96 4.41
CA GLN A 410 -19.16 14.81 3.24
C GLN A 410 -18.27 16.02 3.56
N THR A 411 -17.76 16.13 4.80
CA THR A 411 -16.94 17.25 5.23
C THR A 411 -15.46 16.91 5.09
N ILE A 412 -14.70 17.90 4.66
CA ILE A 412 -13.25 17.87 4.46
C ILE A 412 -12.64 18.89 5.42
N PHE A 413 -11.63 18.47 6.17
CA PHE A 413 -10.89 19.27 7.13
C PHE A 413 -9.43 19.36 6.65
N GLY A 414 -8.98 20.55 6.26
CA GLY A 414 -7.61 20.81 5.84
C GLY A 414 -6.84 21.55 6.94
N SER A 415 -5.59 21.19 7.16
CA SER A 415 -4.71 21.87 8.11
C SER A 415 -4.36 23.29 7.67
N ALA A 416 -3.69 24.05 8.54
CA ALA A 416 -2.98 25.27 8.16
C ALA A 416 -1.90 24.96 7.12
N THR A 417 -1.47 25.96 6.34
CA THR A 417 -0.47 25.79 5.29
C THR A 417 0.90 25.50 5.92
N ALA A 418 1.57 24.45 5.45
CA ALA A 418 2.87 23.98 5.92
C ALA A 418 2.92 23.51 7.41
N ASP A 419 1.80 23.53 8.11
CA ASP A 419 1.66 22.98 9.45
C ASP A 419 0.54 21.94 9.48
N PHE A 420 0.93 20.68 9.32
CA PHE A 420 0.02 19.57 9.01
C PHE A 420 -0.88 19.13 10.18
N GLU A 421 -0.54 19.51 11.41
CA GLU A 421 -1.26 19.13 12.61
C GLU A 421 -2.04 20.31 13.22
N ASN A 422 -1.86 21.50 12.67
CA ASN A 422 -2.55 22.72 13.08
C ASN A 422 -3.87 22.90 12.30
N HIS A 423 -4.98 22.98 13.03
CA HIS A 423 -6.32 23.17 12.47
C HIS A 423 -7.00 24.42 13.03
N THR A 424 -6.21 25.43 13.43
CA THR A 424 -6.72 26.71 13.92
C THR A 424 -7.64 27.36 12.87
N PRO A 425 -8.94 27.55 13.19
CA PRO A 425 -9.86 28.13 12.24
C PRO A 425 -9.71 29.64 12.16
N GLY A 426 -9.69 30.18 10.94
CA GLY A 426 -9.59 31.61 10.69
C GLY A 426 -10.09 32.00 9.29
N ILE A 427 -9.70 33.19 8.85
CA ILE A 427 -10.09 33.78 7.56
C ILE A 427 -8.87 34.13 6.69
N ASN A 428 -7.65 34.01 7.22
CA ASN A 428 -6.44 34.27 6.49
C ASN A 428 -6.19 33.14 5.48
N ASP A 429 -5.38 33.40 4.48
CA ASP A 429 -5.13 32.44 3.38
C ASP A 429 -4.40 31.17 3.85
N ASP A 430 -3.63 31.23 4.91
CA ASP A 430 -2.88 30.15 5.55
C ASP A 430 -3.63 29.37 6.64
N ASP A 431 -4.76 29.90 7.14
CA ASP A 431 -5.59 29.25 8.16
C ASP A 431 -6.19 27.91 7.68
N ALA A 432 -6.64 27.09 8.61
CA ALA A 432 -7.27 25.79 8.35
C ALA A 432 -8.57 25.90 7.52
N VAL A 433 -8.78 24.92 6.65
CA VAL A 433 -9.94 24.85 5.73
C VAL A 433 -10.96 23.83 6.22
N ASN A 434 -12.21 24.22 6.31
CA ASN A 434 -13.35 23.33 6.60
C ASN A 434 -14.43 23.54 5.53
N VAL A 435 -14.74 22.47 4.76
CA VAL A 435 -15.73 22.56 3.67
C VAL A 435 -16.57 21.28 3.60
N THR A 436 -17.87 21.47 3.44
CA THR A 436 -18.83 20.36 3.27
C THR A 436 -19.35 20.32 1.84
N ILE A 437 -19.32 19.14 1.20
CA ILE A 437 -19.86 18.95 -0.14
C ILE A 437 -21.37 19.15 -0.11
N ALA A 438 -21.85 20.12 -0.87
CA ALA A 438 -23.28 20.30 -1.10
C ALA A 438 -23.75 19.34 -2.20
N SER A 439 -24.41 18.26 -1.83
CA SER A 439 -24.89 17.23 -2.75
C SER A 439 -26.33 16.85 -2.46
N ASP A 440 -27.06 16.42 -3.50
CA ASP A 440 -28.43 15.92 -3.43
C ASP A 440 -28.57 14.57 -2.71
N GLN A 441 -27.46 13.86 -2.51
CA GLN A 441 -27.38 12.58 -1.82
C GLN A 441 -26.22 12.62 -0.83
N VAL A 442 -26.31 11.83 0.26
CA VAL A 442 -25.17 11.62 1.15
C VAL A 442 -24.13 10.76 0.46
N ASN A 443 -23.03 11.39 0.12
CA ASN A 443 -21.88 10.77 -0.55
C ASN A 443 -20.70 10.66 0.42
N VAL A 444 -20.55 9.52 1.07
CA VAL A 444 -19.43 9.29 1.99
C VAL A 444 -18.11 9.40 1.24
N ILE A 445 -17.22 10.29 1.64
CA ILE A 445 -15.87 10.40 1.10
C ILE A 445 -15.08 9.17 1.59
N LYS A 446 -14.67 8.31 0.65
CA LYS A 446 -13.90 7.10 0.94
C LYS A 446 -12.40 7.32 0.82
N HIS A 447 -12.00 8.04 -0.21
CA HIS A 447 -10.60 8.32 -0.50
C HIS A 447 -10.44 9.75 -1.01
N MET A 448 -9.27 10.28 -0.80
CA MET A 448 -8.78 11.50 -1.41
C MET A 448 -7.47 11.22 -2.11
N ILE A 449 -7.25 11.79 -3.28
CA ILE A 449 -6.01 11.61 -4.03
C ILE A 449 -5.59 12.91 -4.70
N GLN A 450 -4.31 13.24 -4.56
CA GLN A 450 -3.70 14.41 -5.16
C GLN A 450 -3.59 14.25 -6.68
N GLY A 451 -3.97 15.27 -7.40
CA GLY A 451 -3.78 15.43 -8.83
C GLY A 451 -3.58 16.91 -9.17
N ARG A 452 -4.07 17.34 -10.33
CA ARG A 452 -4.20 18.76 -10.65
C ARG A 452 -5.13 19.47 -9.65
N PHE A 453 -6.14 18.73 -9.19
CA PHE A 453 -7.07 19.08 -8.12
C PHE A 453 -7.02 18.00 -7.06
N LEU A 454 -7.47 18.28 -5.85
CA LEU A 454 -7.71 17.21 -4.88
C LEU A 454 -8.99 16.47 -5.32
N GLN A 455 -8.84 15.22 -5.72
CA GLN A 455 -9.95 14.36 -6.12
C GLN A 455 -10.56 13.71 -4.87
N LEU A 456 -11.85 13.84 -4.72
CA LEU A 456 -12.66 13.30 -3.63
C LEU A 456 -13.48 12.14 -4.18
N LEU A 457 -13.10 10.92 -3.82
CA LEU A 457 -13.74 9.71 -4.30
C LEU A 457 -14.78 9.24 -3.29
N THR A 458 -16.04 9.25 -3.70
CA THR A 458 -17.15 8.98 -2.81
C THR A 458 -17.90 7.69 -3.17
N THR A 459 -18.90 7.36 -2.39
CA THR A 459 -19.73 6.16 -2.60
C THR A 459 -20.48 6.13 -3.93
N SER A 460 -20.80 7.29 -4.54
CA SER A 460 -21.63 7.34 -5.75
C SER A 460 -21.22 8.40 -6.77
N ALA A 461 -20.18 9.18 -6.49
CA ALA A 461 -19.70 10.24 -7.39
C ALA A 461 -18.22 10.55 -7.09
N GLU A 462 -17.55 11.21 -8.02
CA GLU A 462 -16.23 11.79 -7.86
C GLU A 462 -16.36 13.32 -7.95
N PHE A 463 -15.70 14.00 -7.01
CA PHE A 463 -15.65 15.46 -6.95
C PHE A 463 -14.20 15.93 -7.04
N THR A 464 -14.02 17.17 -7.42
CA THR A 464 -12.75 17.90 -7.33
C THR A 464 -12.85 19.03 -6.33
N LEU A 465 -11.82 19.24 -5.52
CA LEU A 465 -11.64 20.39 -4.65
C LEU A 465 -10.47 21.21 -5.17
N SER A 466 -10.68 22.53 -5.32
CA SER A 466 -9.68 23.47 -5.81
C SER A 466 -9.97 24.87 -5.30
N GLY A 467 -9.00 25.78 -5.41
CA GLY A 467 -9.22 27.21 -5.18
C GLY A 467 -9.90 27.91 -6.36
N GLY A 468 -10.95 28.65 -6.11
CA GLY A 468 -11.63 29.53 -7.07
C GLY A 468 -11.96 28.91 -8.42
N THR A 469 -11.28 29.35 -9.48
CA THR A 469 -11.43 28.83 -10.84
C THR A 469 -10.50 27.65 -11.16
N GLY A 470 -9.88 27.02 -10.15
CA GLY A 470 -8.98 25.88 -10.32
C GLY A 470 -7.52 26.23 -10.63
N THR A 471 -7.13 27.50 -10.56
CA THR A 471 -5.76 27.98 -10.74
C THR A 471 -5.26 28.81 -9.56
N GLN A 472 -6.09 29.01 -8.56
CA GLN A 472 -5.77 29.72 -7.32
C GLN A 472 -5.59 28.71 -6.19
N PRO A 473 -4.81 29.03 -5.15
CA PRO A 473 -4.67 28.16 -3.99
C PRO A 473 -5.99 28.02 -3.23
N VAL A 474 -6.13 26.89 -2.54
CA VAL A 474 -7.23 26.64 -1.62
C VAL A 474 -7.00 27.42 -0.33
N THR A 475 -7.96 28.28 0.02
CA THR A 475 -7.95 29.04 1.27
C THR A 475 -9.33 28.93 1.94
N PRO A 476 -9.48 29.30 3.24
CA PRO A 476 -10.77 29.25 3.92
C PRO A 476 -11.89 29.99 3.20
N THR A 477 -11.55 31.07 2.49
CA THR A 477 -12.50 31.92 1.77
C THR A 477 -12.57 31.66 0.26
N ASN A 478 -11.68 30.80 -0.27
CA ASN A 478 -11.54 30.52 -1.70
C ASN A 478 -11.45 29.02 -1.96
N VAL A 479 -12.54 28.31 -1.76
CA VAL A 479 -12.66 26.88 -2.00
C VAL A 479 -13.84 26.58 -2.91
N ASN A 480 -13.63 25.72 -3.89
CA ASN A 480 -14.66 25.26 -4.83
C ASN A 480 -14.67 23.74 -4.91
N VAL A 481 -15.85 23.14 -4.78
CA VAL A 481 -16.05 21.70 -4.91
C VAL A 481 -17.01 21.43 -6.06
N LEU A 482 -16.52 20.72 -7.09
CA LEU A 482 -17.29 20.40 -8.29
C LEU A 482 -17.51 18.90 -8.41
N ARG A 483 -18.70 18.49 -8.84
CA ARG A 483 -19.00 17.11 -9.19
C ARG A 483 -18.58 16.86 -10.63
N GLU A 484 -17.72 15.86 -10.82
CA GLU A 484 -17.12 15.51 -12.11
C GLU A 484 -17.78 14.30 -12.76
N THR A 485 -17.86 13.20 -12.01
CA THR A 485 -18.38 11.93 -12.52
C THR A 485 -19.35 11.27 -11.55
N THR A 486 -19.93 10.13 -11.95
CA THR A 486 -20.95 9.40 -11.17
C THR A 486 -20.65 7.91 -11.05
N PHE A 487 -19.38 7.52 -11.03
CA PHE A 487 -19.02 6.09 -11.00
C PHE A 487 -19.14 5.51 -9.59
N GLY A 488 -18.73 6.26 -8.58
CA GLY A 488 -18.57 5.80 -7.21
C GLY A 488 -17.36 4.87 -7.03
N SER A 489 -16.63 5.04 -5.93
CA SER A 489 -15.42 4.28 -5.60
C SER A 489 -15.72 3.10 -4.70
N SER A 490 -14.95 2.01 -4.82
CA SER A 490 -14.89 0.90 -3.86
C SER A 490 -14.12 1.32 -2.59
N ASP A 491 -13.89 0.38 -1.67
CA ASP A 491 -13.04 0.62 -0.49
C ASP A 491 -11.54 0.37 -0.79
N VAL A 492 -11.21 -0.05 -2.00
CA VAL A 492 -9.82 -0.19 -2.45
C VAL A 492 -9.23 1.19 -2.74
N ARG A 493 -8.07 1.47 -2.16
CA ARG A 493 -7.37 2.76 -2.31
C ARG A 493 -7.06 3.04 -3.79
N PRO A 494 -7.42 4.22 -4.32
CA PRO A 494 -7.06 4.62 -5.67
C PRO A 494 -5.55 4.87 -5.79
N ILE A 495 -5.04 4.75 -7.02
CA ILE A 495 -3.61 4.91 -7.32
C ILE A 495 -3.43 6.00 -8.36
N ARG A 496 -2.31 6.71 -8.25
CA ARG A 496 -1.84 7.62 -9.28
C ARG A 496 -0.89 6.89 -10.21
N ALA A 497 -1.29 6.69 -11.47
CA ALA A 497 -0.45 6.11 -12.51
C ALA A 497 -0.12 7.21 -13.54
N GLY A 498 1.07 7.78 -13.44
CA GLY A 498 1.45 8.95 -14.24
C GLY A 498 0.51 10.15 -14.02
N SER A 499 -0.14 10.62 -15.09
CA SER A 499 -1.12 11.71 -15.03
C SER A 499 -2.55 11.26 -14.69
N SER A 500 -2.82 9.95 -14.69
CA SER A 500 -4.14 9.36 -14.50
C SER A 500 -4.36 8.89 -13.07
N THR A 501 -5.60 8.97 -12.60
CA THR A 501 -6.04 8.30 -11.38
C THR A 501 -6.75 7.01 -11.75
N ILE A 502 -6.27 5.90 -11.19
CA ILE A 502 -6.89 4.59 -11.38
C ILE A 502 -7.72 4.27 -10.14
N LEU A 503 -8.96 3.95 -10.35
CA LEU A 503 -9.88 3.58 -9.28
C LEU A 503 -10.68 2.32 -9.63
N ILE A 504 -11.01 1.57 -8.61
CA ILE A 504 -11.95 0.45 -8.72
C ILE A 504 -13.34 0.98 -8.40
N GLN A 505 -14.28 0.81 -9.34
CA GLN A 505 -15.65 1.27 -9.21
C GLN A 505 -16.36 0.52 -8.05
N LYS A 506 -17.37 1.12 -7.45
CA LYS A 506 -18.10 0.58 -6.27
C LYS A 506 -18.54 -0.89 -6.35
N GLY A 507 -18.74 -1.42 -7.54
CA GLY A 507 -19.09 -2.84 -7.77
C GLY A 507 -17.89 -3.77 -7.78
N GLN A 508 -16.67 -3.27 -7.60
CA GLN A 508 -15.38 -3.99 -7.55
C GLN A 508 -14.98 -4.75 -8.83
N GLU A 509 -15.82 -4.82 -9.86
CA GLU A 509 -15.54 -5.55 -11.10
C GLU A 509 -15.07 -4.66 -12.27
N LYS A 510 -14.98 -3.35 -12.05
CA LYS A 510 -14.54 -2.41 -13.09
C LYS A 510 -13.43 -1.51 -12.59
N VAL A 511 -12.40 -1.38 -13.41
CA VAL A 511 -11.30 -0.45 -13.21
C VAL A 511 -11.50 0.76 -14.12
N LYS A 512 -11.50 1.95 -13.53
CA LYS A 512 -11.64 3.22 -14.23
C LYS A 512 -10.33 3.99 -14.22
N GLU A 513 -9.97 4.49 -15.37
CA GLU A 513 -8.96 5.52 -15.55
C GLU A 513 -9.65 6.87 -15.55
N VAL A 514 -9.29 7.76 -14.65
CA VAL A 514 -9.83 9.12 -14.55
C VAL A 514 -8.72 10.12 -14.85
N THR A 515 -8.91 10.90 -15.90
CA THR A 515 -7.95 11.89 -16.37
C THR A 515 -8.63 13.23 -16.55
N PHE A 516 -7.85 14.30 -16.41
CA PHE A 516 -8.32 15.64 -16.80
C PHE A 516 -8.32 15.76 -18.33
N ASP A 517 -9.43 16.18 -18.88
CA ASP A 517 -9.60 16.45 -20.31
C ASP A 517 -9.86 17.95 -20.51
N LEU A 518 -9.01 18.58 -21.29
CA LEU A 518 -9.10 20.03 -21.58
C LEU A 518 -10.32 20.40 -22.42
N ASP A 519 -10.78 19.50 -23.30
CA ASP A 519 -11.93 19.77 -24.18
C ASP A 519 -13.24 19.81 -23.40
N THR A 520 -13.35 19.05 -22.33
CA THR A 520 -14.51 19.02 -21.42
C THR A 520 -14.32 19.90 -20.19
N ASP A 521 -13.12 20.43 -19.96
CA ASP A 521 -12.70 21.18 -18.78
C ASP A 521 -13.07 20.45 -17.46
N GLY A 522 -12.84 19.14 -17.43
CA GLY A 522 -13.23 18.29 -16.30
C GLY A 522 -12.57 16.93 -16.31
N LEU A 523 -12.95 16.09 -15.35
CA LEU A 523 -12.46 14.72 -15.27
C LEU A 523 -13.30 13.77 -16.16
N VAL A 524 -12.62 13.02 -17.01
CA VAL A 524 -13.24 11.99 -17.87
C VAL A 524 -12.80 10.61 -17.43
N GLY A 525 -13.76 9.68 -17.32
CA GLY A 525 -13.52 8.32 -16.89
C GLY A 525 -13.59 7.30 -18.03
N ARG A 526 -12.52 6.52 -18.23
CA ARG A 526 -12.44 5.44 -19.20
C ARG A 526 -12.49 4.08 -18.50
N ASP A 527 -13.16 3.10 -19.09
CA ASP A 527 -13.22 1.73 -18.59
C ASP A 527 -12.05 0.90 -19.13
N LEU A 528 -11.11 0.51 -18.26
CA LEU A 528 -9.97 -0.31 -18.64
C LEU A 528 -10.31 -1.80 -18.74
N THR A 529 -11.41 -2.24 -18.13
CA THR A 529 -11.82 -3.66 -18.12
C THR A 529 -12.65 -4.08 -19.34
N ILE A 530 -12.98 -3.15 -20.24
CA ILE A 530 -13.96 -3.39 -21.34
C ILE A 530 -13.58 -4.56 -22.27
N LEU A 531 -12.29 -4.80 -22.50
CA LEU A 531 -11.81 -5.88 -23.36
C LEU A 531 -11.62 -7.21 -22.61
N ALA A 532 -11.60 -7.19 -21.29
CA ALA A 532 -11.24 -8.32 -20.42
C ALA A 532 -12.07 -8.39 -19.13
N GLU A 533 -13.38 -8.06 -19.20
CA GLU A 533 -14.23 -7.98 -18.02
C GLU A 533 -14.29 -9.30 -17.22
N HIS A 534 -14.04 -10.43 -17.86
CA HIS A 534 -14.05 -11.74 -17.22
C HIS A 534 -12.92 -11.91 -16.17
N ILE A 535 -11.79 -11.19 -16.35
CA ILE A 535 -10.64 -11.26 -15.43
C ILE A 535 -10.97 -10.61 -14.09
N ALA A 536 -11.67 -9.48 -14.10
CA ALA A 536 -12.06 -8.76 -12.87
C ALA A 536 -13.35 -9.31 -12.23
N ARG A 537 -13.98 -10.32 -12.85
CA ARG A 537 -15.22 -10.91 -12.32
C ARG A 537 -15.00 -11.55 -10.96
N GLY A 538 -15.89 -11.27 -10.02
CA GLY A 538 -15.80 -11.70 -8.62
C GLY A 538 -15.24 -10.64 -7.69
N GLY A 539 -14.75 -9.54 -8.24
CA GLY A 539 -14.30 -8.37 -7.48
C GLY A 539 -12.79 -8.30 -7.26
N LEU A 540 -12.29 -7.08 -7.21
CA LEU A 540 -10.89 -6.74 -6.92
C LEU A 540 -10.81 -6.15 -5.51
N THR A 541 -9.84 -6.58 -4.71
CA THR A 541 -9.72 -6.27 -3.27
C THR A 541 -8.50 -5.43 -2.92
N ASP A 542 -7.48 -5.41 -3.79
CA ASP A 542 -6.26 -4.63 -3.58
C ASP A 542 -5.64 -4.26 -4.93
N MET A 543 -4.84 -3.18 -4.99
CA MET A 543 -4.10 -2.81 -6.19
C MET A 543 -2.86 -1.98 -5.86
N ILE A 544 -1.83 -2.10 -6.72
CA ILE A 544 -0.59 -1.33 -6.64
C ILE A 544 -0.05 -1.00 -8.04
N TRP A 545 0.77 0.03 -8.15
CA TRP A 545 1.44 0.48 -9.34
C TRP A 545 2.93 0.18 -9.28
N GLN A 546 3.42 -0.61 -10.24
CA GLN A 546 4.84 -0.83 -10.53
C GLN A 546 5.24 0.04 -11.70
N GLN A 547 6.29 0.84 -11.56
CA GLN A 547 6.78 1.73 -12.62
C GLN A 547 7.97 1.16 -13.38
N GLU A 548 8.89 0.51 -12.69
CA GLU A 548 10.13 -0.01 -13.25
C GLU A 548 10.22 -1.53 -13.07
N PRO A 549 10.73 -2.30 -14.07
CA PRO A 549 11.18 -1.83 -15.38
C PRO A 549 10.02 -1.68 -16.39
N GLU A 550 8.87 -2.24 -16.10
CA GLU A 550 7.68 -2.23 -16.93
C GLU A 550 6.49 -1.64 -16.17
N LEU A 551 5.69 -0.84 -16.87
CA LEU A 551 4.52 -0.17 -16.32
C LEU A 551 3.37 -1.16 -16.10
N ILE A 552 3.20 -1.68 -14.89
CA ILE A 552 2.20 -2.70 -14.57
C ILE A 552 1.35 -2.27 -13.37
N LEU A 553 0.04 -2.27 -13.55
CA LEU A 553 -0.92 -2.23 -12.45
C LEU A 553 -1.20 -3.67 -12.00
N TRP A 554 -0.89 -3.95 -10.75
CA TRP A 554 -1.19 -5.24 -10.14
C TRP A 554 -2.45 -5.16 -9.30
N PHE A 555 -3.25 -6.22 -9.35
CA PHE A 555 -4.51 -6.35 -8.62
C PHE A 555 -4.60 -7.69 -7.92
N VAL A 556 -5.31 -7.72 -6.81
CA VAL A 556 -5.72 -8.95 -6.14
C VAL A 556 -7.20 -9.16 -6.34
N ARG A 557 -7.60 -10.32 -6.83
CA ARG A 557 -9.00 -10.70 -6.96
C ARG A 557 -9.49 -11.36 -5.66
N THR A 558 -10.79 -11.30 -5.39
CA THR A 558 -11.42 -11.84 -4.17
C THR A 558 -11.09 -13.32 -3.90
N ASP A 559 -10.82 -14.11 -4.94
CA ASP A 559 -10.40 -15.51 -4.81
C ASP A 559 -8.88 -15.67 -4.58
N GLY A 560 -8.16 -14.58 -4.45
CA GLY A 560 -6.71 -14.55 -4.24
C GLY A 560 -5.87 -14.74 -5.50
N THR A 561 -6.47 -14.67 -6.69
CA THR A 561 -5.70 -14.67 -7.94
C THR A 561 -5.02 -13.32 -8.11
N LEU A 562 -3.71 -13.32 -8.37
CA LEU A 562 -2.98 -12.14 -8.79
C LEU A 562 -3.28 -11.83 -10.26
N ILE A 563 -3.52 -10.58 -10.58
CA ILE A 563 -3.85 -10.09 -11.92
C ILE A 563 -2.93 -8.93 -12.24
N GLY A 564 -2.44 -8.87 -13.47
CA GLY A 564 -1.67 -7.75 -13.99
C GLY A 564 -2.40 -7.05 -15.14
N LEU A 565 -2.17 -5.76 -15.25
CA LEU A 565 -2.52 -4.92 -16.40
C LEU A 565 -1.27 -4.18 -16.82
N SER A 566 -0.64 -4.60 -17.93
CA SER A 566 0.40 -3.78 -18.56
C SER A 566 -0.26 -2.50 -19.06
N TYR A 567 0.14 -1.35 -18.47
CA TYR A 567 -0.54 -0.08 -18.65
C TYR A 567 0.42 1.00 -19.13
N ASP A 568 0.59 1.11 -20.43
CA ASP A 568 1.32 2.17 -21.11
C ASP A 568 0.44 2.79 -22.21
N PRO A 569 -0.43 3.73 -21.86
CA PRO A 569 -1.36 4.33 -22.80
C PRO A 569 -0.66 5.12 -23.93
N GLN A 570 0.55 5.63 -23.70
CA GLN A 570 1.31 6.37 -24.70
C GLN A 570 1.74 5.47 -25.85
N ASN A 571 2.13 4.23 -25.54
CA ASN A 571 2.47 3.20 -26.53
C ASN A 571 1.28 2.27 -26.86
N GLN A 572 0.06 2.64 -26.46
CA GLN A 572 -1.18 1.89 -26.72
C GLN A 572 -1.24 0.49 -26.09
N THR A 573 -0.37 0.21 -25.11
CA THR A 573 -0.35 -1.05 -24.37
C THR A 573 -1.33 -0.93 -23.21
N ILE A 574 -2.44 -1.64 -23.29
CA ILE A 574 -3.44 -1.80 -22.24
C ILE A 574 -3.89 -3.26 -22.31
N GLY A 575 -3.16 -4.13 -21.64
CA GLY A 575 -3.33 -5.58 -21.79
C GLY A 575 -3.40 -6.29 -20.45
N TRP A 576 -4.51 -7.00 -20.20
CA TRP A 576 -4.73 -7.80 -19.00
C TRP A 576 -4.08 -9.18 -19.11
N HIS A 577 -3.57 -9.67 -17.99
CA HIS A 577 -3.01 -11.02 -17.86
C HIS A 577 -3.23 -11.56 -16.43
N THR A 578 -3.26 -12.88 -16.27
CA THR A 578 -3.52 -13.53 -14.99
C THR A 578 -2.29 -14.25 -14.47
N HIS A 579 -2.11 -14.29 -13.15
CA HIS A 579 -0.93 -14.84 -12.50
C HIS A 579 -1.28 -15.76 -11.32
N PRO A 580 -1.78 -16.97 -11.58
CA PRO A 580 -1.88 -17.97 -10.53
C PRO A 580 -0.50 -18.34 -10.02
N LEU A 581 -0.29 -18.23 -8.72
CA LEU A 581 0.96 -18.62 -8.06
C LEU A 581 1.02 -20.13 -7.85
N GLY A 582 2.23 -20.67 -7.78
CA GLY A 582 2.48 -22.09 -7.51
C GLY A 582 1.96 -22.55 -6.15
N GLY A 583 1.59 -23.84 -6.03
CA GLY A 583 1.01 -24.44 -4.82
C GLY A 583 -0.43 -23.97 -4.55
N THR A 584 -0.90 -24.10 -3.31
CA THR A 584 -2.23 -23.64 -2.87
C THR A 584 -2.20 -22.17 -2.45
N ALA A 585 -1.88 -21.28 -3.37
CA ALA A 585 -1.64 -19.88 -3.07
C ALA A 585 -2.92 -19.04 -3.17
N VAL A 586 -3.16 -18.19 -2.15
CA VAL A 586 -4.19 -17.15 -2.13
C VAL A 586 -3.49 -15.83 -1.78
N VAL A 587 -3.40 -14.90 -2.72
CA VAL A 587 -2.84 -13.56 -2.45
C VAL A 587 -3.87 -12.76 -1.66
N GLU A 588 -3.47 -12.15 -0.54
CA GLU A 588 -4.35 -11.40 0.35
C GLU A 588 -4.04 -9.89 0.37
N SER A 589 -2.81 -9.49 0.09
CA SER A 589 -2.41 -8.08 -0.02
C SER A 589 -1.18 -7.93 -0.90
N ILE A 590 -1.00 -6.75 -1.48
CA ILE A 590 0.09 -6.43 -2.40
C ILE A 590 0.59 -5.00 -2.15
N THR A 591 1.91 -4.80 -2.27
CA THR A 591 2.54 -3.48 -2.29
C THR A 591 3.80 -3.50 -3.16
N ALA A 592 4.34 -2.34 -3.49
CA ALA A 592 5.60 -2.23 -4.24
C ALA A 592 6.48 -1.15 -3.61
N ILE A 593 7.77 -1.41 -3.59
CA ILE A 593 8.80 -0.47 -3.14
C ILE A 593 9.93 -0.42 -4.16
N PRO A 594 10.62 0.71 -4.33
CA PRO A 594 11.82 0.78 -5.16
C PRO A 594 12.94 -0.09 -4.56
N SER A 595 13.67 -0.80 -5.44
CA SER A 595 14.81 -1.64 -5.07
C SER A 595 15.84 -1.61 -6.19
N GLY A 596 16.83 -0.75 -6.10
CA GLY A 596 17.85 -0.56 -7.14
C GLY A 596 17.25 0.04 -8.43
N ALA A 597 17.29 -0.73 -9.53
CA ALA A 597 16.82 -0.29 -10.83
C ALA A 597 15.37 -0.73 -11.16
N GLU A 598 14.76 -1.52 -10.29
CA GLU A 598 13.41 -2.06 -10.49
C GLU A 598 12.56 -1.82 -9.23
N ASP A 599 11.24 -1.78 -9.40
CA ASP A 599 10.30 -1.82 -8.30
C ASP A 599 10.06 -3.26 -7.88
N GLN A 600 10.24 -3.53 -6.61
CA GLN A 600 10.04 -4.86 -6.04
C GLN A 600 8.60 -5.00 -5.52
N VAL A 601 7.85 -5.92 -6.12
CA VAL A 601 6.44 -6.17 -5.77
C VAL A 601 6.38 -7.23 -4.67
N TYR A 602 5.87 -6.85 -3.49
CA TYR A 602 5.66 -7.73 -2.34
C TYR A 602 4.23 -8.22 -2.26
N LEU A 603 4.07 -9.47 -1.88
CA LEU A 603 2.78 -10.15 -1.75
C LEU A 603 2.68 -10.81 -0.36
N SER A 604 1.53 -10.70 0.28
CA SER A 604 1.12 -11.58 1.37
C SER A 604 0.31 -12.73 0.79
N VAL A 605 0.84 -13.96 0.91
CA VAL A 605 0.28 -15.15 0.27
C VAL A 605 -0.09 -16.18 1.32
N GLN A 606 -1.40 -16.45 1.46
CA GLN A 606 -1.88 -17.56 2.28
C GLN A 606 -1.57 -18.89 1.59
N ARG A 607 -1.06 -19.84 2.35
CA ARG A 607 -0.73 -21.21 1.92
C ARG A 607 -1.15 -22.23 2.96
N THR A 608 -1.27 -23.49 2.55
CA THR A 608 -1.45 -24.61 3.46
C THR A 608 -0.17 -25.45 3.43
N ILE A 609 0.59 -25.43 4.51
CA ILE A 609 1.86 -26.16 4.68
C ILE A 609 1.68 -27.13 5.85
N ASP A 610 1.98 -28.37 5.63
CA ASP A 610 1.79 -29.44 6.63
C ASP A 610 0.42 -29.37 7.35
N SER A 611 -0.66 -29.20 6.56
CA SER A 611 -2.05 -29.03 7.01
C SER A 611 -2.33 -27.77 7.85
N SER A 612 -1.36 -26.86 7.98
CA SER A 612 -1.51 -25.59 8.71
C SER A 612 -1.65 -24.42 7.74
N THR A 613 -2.53 -23.48 8.05
CA THR A 613 -2.64 -22.23 7.28
C THR A 613 -1.55 -21.27 7.75
N VAL A 614 -0.70 -20.84 6.81
CA VAL A 614 0.37 -19.87 7.04
C VAL A 614 0.29 -18.74 6.03
N ARG A 615 0.93 -17.61 6.29
CA ARG A 615 1.09 -16.53 5.31
C ARG A 615 2.55 -16.26 5.07
N HIS A 616 2.96 -16.44 3.83
CA HIS A 616 4.30 -16.07 3.37
C HIS A 616 4.30 -14.64 2.85
N ILE A 617 5.26 -13.86 3.31
CA ILE A 617 5.62 -12.59 2.68
C ILE A 617 6.65 -12.93 1.62
N VAL A 618 6.30 -12.67 0.37
CA VAL A 618 7.15 -12.97 -0.79
C VAL A 618 7.29 -11.72 -1.65
N PHE A 619 8.34 -11.63 -2.44
CA PHE A 619 8.50 -10.57 -3.43
C PHE A 619 8.82 -11.17 -4.80
N MET A 620 8.39 -10.50 -5.88
CA MET A 620 8.77 -10.88 -7.23
C MET A 620 10.24 -10.58 -7.47
N GLU A 621 10.91 -11.51 -8.12
CA GLU A 621 12.30 -11.33 -8.55
C GLU A 621 12.35 -10.41 -9.79
N ASN A 622 13.54 -9.94 -10.12
CA ASN A 622 13.77 -9.08 -11.26
C ASN A 622 13.40 -9.77 -12.58
N ILE A 623 12.83 -8.98 -13.51
CA ILE A 623 12.51 -9.47 -14.85
C ILE A 623 13.80 -9.74 -15.63
N TYR A 624 14.80 -8.89 -15.44
CA TYR A 624 16.12 -9.00 -16.10
C TYR A 624 17.13 -9.63 -15.16
N PHE A 625 17.46 -10.89 -15.41
CA PHE A 625 18.39 -11.70 -14.59
C PHE A 625 19.79 -11.84 -15.22
N GLY A 626 20.08 -11.14 -16.35
CA GLY A 626 21.37 -11.20 -17.03
C GLY A 626 21.41 -12.23 -18.15
N THR A 627 22.59 -12.82 -18.40
CA THR A 627 22.85 -13.70 -19.56
C THR A 627 23.08 -15.17 -19.17
N ASP A 628 23.16 -15.48 -17.87
CA ASP A 628 23.32 -16.85 -17.38
C ASP A 628 21.96 -17.45 -16.97
N VAL A 629 21.64 -18.62 -17.50
CA VAL A 629 20.42 -19.36 -17.12
C VAL A 629 20.47 -19.77 -15.64
N ALA A 630 21.65 -19.88 -15.04
CA ALA A 630 21.78 -20.21 -13.63
C ALA A 630 21.17 -19.16 -12.70
N ASP A 631 21.13 -17.88 -13.15
CA ASP A 631 20.54 -16.77 -12.38
C ASP A 631 19.02 -16.64 -12.57
N ALA A 632 18.44 -17.42 -13.47
CA ALA A 632 17.01 -17.35 -13.83
C ALA A 632 16.10 -17.87 -12.71
N PHE A 633 15.31 -17.01 -12.08
CA PHE A 633 14.46 -17.37 -10.95
C PHE A 633 12.99 -17.53 -11.34
N TYR A 634 12.56 -18.78 -11.58
CA TYR A 634 11.20 -19.10 -12.06
C TYR A 634 10.49 -20.15 -11.17
N VAL A 635 10.58 -19.97 -9.86
CA VAL A 635 9.85 -20.74 -8.86
C VAL A 635 9.15 -19.80 -7.88
N ASP A 636 8.05 -20.19 -7.27
CA ASP A 636 7.31 -19.37 -6.32
C ASP A 636 7.60 -19.71 -4.85
N SER A 637 7.57 -18.71 -3.95
CA SER A 637 7.99 -18.80 -2.53
C SER A 637 9.35 -19.50 -2.38
N GLY A 638 10.24 -19.22 -3.33
CA GLY A 638 11.50 -19.93 -3.43
C GLY A 638 12.64 -19.27 -2.65
N LEU A 639 13.74 -20.01 -2.55
CA LEU A 639 15.03 -19.54 -2.05
C LEU A 639 16.13 -19.82 -3.07
N THR A 640 17.18 -19.01 -3.00
CA THR A 640 18.42 -19.20 -3.75
C THR A 640 19.51 -19.69 -2.81
N TYR A 641 20.21 -20.76 -3.19
CA TYR A 641 21.51 -21.12 -2.67
C TYR A 641 22.55 -20.70 -3.70
N ASP A 642 23.55 -19.96 -3.28
CA ASP A 642 24.66 -19.52 -4.13
C ASP A 642 25.96 -19.52 -3.32
N ASP A 643 26.63 -20.67 -3.29
CA ASP A 643 27.87 -20.93 -2.57
C ASP A 643 28.57 -22.17 -3.16
N SER A 644 29.54 -22.70 -2.44
CA SER A 644 30.29 -23.91 -2.84
C SER A 644 29.37 -25.11 -3.15
N ALA A 645 29.73 -25.83 -4.24
CA ALA A 645 28.90 -26.91 -4.77
C ALA A 645 28.51 -27.94 -3.71
N THR A 646 27.23 -28.17 -3.51
CA THR A 646 26.67 -29.11 -2.55
C THR A 646 25.54 -29.95 -3.14
N THR A 647 25.21 -31.05 -2.53
CA THR A 647 24.01 -31.84 -2.82
C THR A 647 22.89 -31.56 -1.81
N THR A 648 23.13 -30.77 -0.78
CA THR A 648 22.17 -30.54 0.31
C THR A 648 21.78 -29.09 0.37
N ILE A 649 20.53 -28.77 0.07
CA ILE A 649 19.99 -27.42 0.16
C ILE A 649 19.08 -27.34 1.39
N SER A 650 19.39 -26.42 2.30
CA SER A 650 18.70 -26.23 3.58
C SER A 650 17.98 -24.87 3.67
N GLY A 651 17.28 -24.61 4.79
CA GLY A 651 16.53 -23.35 5.01
C GLY A 651 15.14 -23.36 4.41
N LEU A 652 14.65 -24.51 3.94
CA LEU A 652 13.36 -24.69 3.27
C LEU A 652 12.20 -25.02 4.23
N ASN A 653 12.31 -24.69 5.53
CA ASN A 653 11.30 -25.01 6.53
C ASN A 653 9.91 -24.48 6.20
N HIS A 654 9.83 -23.35 5.47
CA HIS A 654 8.58 -22.75 5.02
C HIS A 654 7.88 -23.57 3.91
N LEU A 655 8.54 -24.61 3.34
CA LEU A 655 8.02 -25.53 2.33
C LEU A 655 8.00 -26.99 2.83
N GLU A 656 8.00 -27.21 4.14
CA GLU A 656 8.04 -28.55 4.73
C GLU A 656 6.91 -29.44 4.20
N GLY A 657 7.26 -30.65 3.76
CA GLY A 657 6.32 -31.63 3.18
C GLY A 657 5.89 -31.36 1.75
N GLU A 658 6.25 -30.22 1.17
CA GLU A 658 5.82 -29.82 -0.16
C GLU A 658 6.75 -30.34 -1.27
N THR A 659 6.15 -30.59 -2.45
CA THR A 659 6.93 -30.92 -3.66
C THR A 659 7.42 -29.62 -4.29
N VAL A 660 8.72 -29.50 -4.46
CA VAL A 660 9.39 -28.31 -5.00
C VAL A 660 10.06 -28.60 -6.33
N GLN A 661 10.05 -27.61 -7.19
CA GLN A 661 10.77 -27.56 -8.44
C GLN A 661 12.14 -26.92 -8.20
N ILE A 662 13.15 -27.39 -8.93
CA ILE A 662 14.55 -27.02 -8.70
C ILE A 662 15.22 -26.63 -10.02
N LEU A 663 15.90 -25.50 -10.05
CA LEU A 663 16.89 -25.14 -11.04
C LEU A 663 18.28 -25.25 -10.41
N ALA A 664 19.15 -26.06 -10.97
CA ALA A 664 20.50 -26.31 -10.43
C ALA A 664 21.55 -26.04 -11.52
N ASP A 665 22.40 -25.01 -11.31
CA ASP A 665 23.40 -24.53 -12.29
C ASP A 665 22.79 -24.35 -13.70
N GLY A 666 21.64 -23.69 -13.77
CA GLY A 666 20.94 -23.38 -15.01
C GLY A 666 20.22 -24.57 -15.69
N ALA A 667 20.14 -25.71 -15.05
CA ALA A 667 19.44 -26.88 -15.59
C ALA A 667 18.28 -27.29 -14.67
N ALA A 668 17.12 -27.59 -15.24
CA ALA A 668 15.99 -28.15 -14.49
C ALA A 668 16.37 -29.51 -13.89
N HIS A 669 16.20 -29.66 -12.60
CA HIS A 669 16.39 -30.85 -11.83
C HIS A 669 15.06 -31.58 -11.61
N ALA A 670 15.07 -32.84 -11.27
CA ALA A 670 13.88 -33.58 -10.89
C ALA A 670 13.27 -32.98 -9.59
N ASP A 671 11.96 -32.92 -9.53
CA ASP A 671 11.23 -32.43 -8.37
C ASP A 671 11.59 -33.24 -7.11
N LYS A 672 11.63 -32.59 -5.95
CA LYS A 672 11.91 -33.17 -4.66
C LYS A 672 10.86 -32.79 -3.64
N VAL A 673 10.71 -33.58 -2.59
CA VAL A 673 9.90 -33.25 -1.42
C VAL A 673 10.81 -32.72 -0.32
N VAL A 674 10.45 -31.60 0.27
CA VAL A 674 11.16 -30.99 1.40
C VAL A 674 10.93 -31.85 2.65
N SER A 675 11.97 -32.18 3.37
CA SER A 675 11.89 -32.91 4.63
C SER A 675 12.92 -32.41 5.63
N GLY A 676 12.45 -31.99 6.81
CA GLY A 676 13.30 -31.34 7.82
C GLY A 676 13.90 -30.02 7.35
N GLY A 677 13.18 -29.27 6.48
CA GLY A 677 13.66 -28.03 5.86
C GLY A 677 14.79 -28.22 4.84
N VAL A 678 14.97 -29.42 4.30
CA VAL A 678 16.11 -29.80 3.42
C VAL A 678 15.61 -30.55 2.19
N VAL A 679 16.31 -30.36 1.06
CA VAL A 679 16.22 -31.21 -0.13
C VAL A 679 17.60 -31.73 -0.50
N THR A 680 17.67 -32.98 -1.03
CA THR A 680 18.92 -33.60 -1.51
C THR A 680 18.88 -33.67 -3.03
N LEU A 681 19.82 -33.02 -3.68
CA LEU A 681 20.03 -33.05 -5.11
C LEU A 681 20.66 -34.36 -5.59
N ASP A 682 20.38 -34.77 -6.82
CA ASP A 682 20.97 -35.94 -7.45
C ASP A 682 22.43 -35.72 -7.90
N ARG A 683 22.84 -34.44 -8.01
CA ARG A 683 24.20 -33.97 -8.33
C ARG A 683 24.51 -32.72 -7.51
N SER A 684 25.79 -32.48 -7.27
CA SER A 684 26.23 -31.25 -6.62
C SER A 684 26.02 -30.06 -7.57
N ALA A 685 25.60 -28.91 -7.01
CA ALA A 685 25.42 -27.67 -7.70
C ALA A 685 25.82 -26.49 -6.82
N SER A 686 26.22 -25.37 -7.44
CA SER A 686 26.69 -24.14 -6.78
C SER A 686 25.59 -23.11 -6.68
N THR A 687 24.84 -22.93 -7.76
CA THR A 687 23.70 -22.02 -7.80
C THR A 687 22.39 -22.80 -7.93
N VAL A 688 21.52 -22.72 -6.94
CA VAL A 688 20.29 -23.54 -6.89
C VAL A 688 19.11 -22.68 -6.47
N HIS A 689 18.06 -22.69 -7.30
CA HIS A 689 16.77 -22.09 -6.98
C HIS A 689 15.75 -23.18 -6.66
N VAL A 690 15.08 -23.08 -5.52
CA VAL A 690 14.12 -24.08 -5.05
C VAL A 690 12.82 -23.40 -4.63
N GLY A 691 11.67 -23.87 -5.09
CA GLY A 691 10.36 -23.33 -4.72
C GLY A 691 9.21 -24.09 -5.39
N TYR A 692 8.00 -23.57 -5.29
CA TYR A 692 6.85 -24.14 -5.97
C TYR A 692 6.95 -23.96 -7.49
N SER A 693 6.51 -24.98 -8.22
CA SER A 693 6.31 -24.88 -9.68
C SER A 693 5.09 -24.01 -10.02
N TYR A 694 5.17 -23.32 -11.14
CA TYR A 694 4.03 -22.69 -11.79
C TYR A 694 4.15 -22.78 -13.32
N ASP A 695 3.00 -22.90 -13.98
CA ASP A 695 2.94 -22.95 -15.44
C ASP A 695 2.79 -21.54 -16.02
N SER A 696 3.41 -21.32 -17.18
CA SER A 696 3.12 -20.16 -18.02
C SER A 696 2.43 -20.61 -19.31
N LYS A 697 1.31 -19.99 -19.65
CA LYS A 697 0.44 -20.44 -20.73
C LYS A 697 0.04 -19.28 -21.64
N VAL A 698 0.17 -19.52 -22.94
CA VAL A 698 -0.24 -18.58 -24.00
C VAL A 698 -1.15 -19.29 -24.96
N GLN A 699 -2.32 -18.74 -25.22
CA GLN A 699 -3.21 -19.23 -26.29
C GLN A 699 -3.60 -18.09 -27.22
N THR A 700 -3.33 -18.27 -28.52
CA THR A 700 -3.71 -17.29 -29.53
C THR A 700 -5.23 -17.23 -29.69
N LEU A 701 -5.74 -16.07 -30.12
CA LEU A 701 -7.13 -15.96 -30.59
C LEU A 701 -7.39 -16.86 -31.80
N ARG A 702 -8.65 -17.10 -32.12
CA ARG A 702 -9.08 -17.79 -33.31
C ARG A 702 -8.38 -17.28 -34.55
N LEU A 703 -7.98 -18.19 -35.45
CA LEU A 703 -7.38 -17.79 -36.69
C LEU A 703 -8.39 -17.02 -37.56
N GLU A 704 -8.07 -15.79 -37.84
CA GLU A 704 -8.72 -15.00 -38.89
C GLU A 704 -7.67 -14.62 -39.93
N GLY A 705 -7.92 -15.01 -41.15
CA GLY A 705 -7.12 -14.66 -42.31
C GLY A 705 -8.06 -14.37 -43.46
N GLY A 706 -7.94 -13.20 -44.08
CA GLY A 706 -8.67 -12.89 -45.29
C GLY A 706 -8.24 -13.89 -46.38
N ALA A 707 -9.19 -14.64 -46.89
CA ALA A 707 -9.00 -15.41 -48.14
C ALA A 707 -9.66 -14.63 -49.28
N ASP A 708 -9.25 -14.91 -50.54
CA ASP A 708 -9.84 -14.25 -51.74
C ASP A 708 -11.37 -14.41 -51.83
N ASP A 709 -11.92 -15.35 -51.05
CA ASP A 709 -13.34 -15.70 -50.97
C ASP A 709 -14.06 -15.21 -49.69
N GLY A 710 -13.45 -14.33 -48.89
CA GLY A 710 -14.09 -13.68 -47.71
C GLY A 710 -13.56 -14.12 -46.36
N VAL A 711 -14.41 -14.04 -45.34
CA VAL A 711 -14.08 -14.30 -43.89
C VAL A 711 -13.77 -15.77 -43.71
N SER A 712 -12.76 -16.08 -42.88
CA SER A 712 -12.46 -17.47 -42.48
C SER A 712 -13.28 -17.96 -41.27
N GLN A 713 -14.09 -17.10 -40.66
CA GLN A 713 -15.02 -17.51 -39.59
C GLN A 713 -16.08 -18.49 -40.13
N GLY A 714 -16.35 -19.54 -39.38
CA GLY A 714 -17.27 -20.58 -39.76
C GLY A 714 -16.71 -21.63 -40.74
N LYS A 715 -15.52 -21.43 -41.31
CA LYS A 715 -14.82 -22.42 -42.11
C LYS A 715 -14.09 -23.41 -41.21
N ILE A 716 -14.03 -24.66 -41.65
CA ILE A 716 -13.20 -25.68 -41.00
C ILE A 716 -11.73 -25.40 -41.36
N LYS A 717 -10.87 -25.43 -40.33
CA LYS A 717 -9.46 -25.10 -40.40
C LYS A 717 -8.62 -26.28 -39.94
N ARG A 718 -7.39 -26.36 -40.44
CA ARG A 718 -6.39 -27.30 -39.93
C ARG A 718 -5.07 -26.57 -39.78
N ILE A 719 -4.56 -26.42 -38.56
CA ILE A 719 -3.18 -26.01 -38.33
C ILE A 719 -2.29 -27.24 -38.46
N HIS A 720 -1.28 -27.21 -39.30
CA HIS A 720 -0.33 -28.28 -39.47
C HIS A 720 1.06 -27.95 -38.99
N GLY A 721 1.31 -26.70 -38.53
CA GLY A 721 2.56 -26.29 -37.92
C GLY A 721 2.51 -24.85 -37.45
N ALA A 722 3.42 -24.55 -36.56
CA ALA A 722 3.68 -23.19 -36.08
C ALA A 722 5.18 -22.92 -36.09
N THR A 723 5.55 -21.67 -36.31
CA THR A 723 6.92 -21.19 -36.07
C THR A 723 6.83 -20.11 -35.01
N ILE A 724 7.60 -20.25 -33.93
CA ILE A 724 7.61 -19.26 -32.85
C ILE A 724 8.98 -18.61 -32.81
N ARG A 725 8.97 -17.28 -32.73
CA ARG A 725 10.16 -16.47 -32.53
C ARG A 725 10.35 -16.25 -31.04
N PHE A 726 11.44 -16.78 -30.54
CA PHE A 726 11.86 -16.67 -29.15
C PHE A 726 13.00 -15.65 -28.95
N LEU A 727 13.10 -15.14 -27.75
CA LEU A 727 14.22 -14.34 -27.23
C LEU A 727 14.56 -14.90 -25.85
N ASP A 728 15.84 -15.05 -25.52
CA ASP A 728 16.33 -15.50 -24.20
C ASP A 728 15.52 -16.69 -23.63
N THR A 729 15.29 -17.74 -24.41
CA THR A 729 14.36 -18.82 -24.05
C THR A 729 15.05 -20.15 -23.91
N VAL A 730 14.68 -20.93 -22.90
CA VAL A 730 15.08 -22.33 -22.74
C VAL A 730 13.87 -23.19 -22.42
N GLY A 731 13.44 -24.02 -23.40
CA GLY A 731 12.31 -24.93 -23.22
C GLY A 731 10.95 -24.27 -23.54
N ALA A 732 10.11 -25.02 -24.19
CA ALA A 732 8.69 -24.73 -24.40
C ALA A 732 7.97 -25.98 -24.93
N GLU A 733 6.68 -26.06 -24.65
CA GLU A 733 5.76 -27.05 -25.23
C GLU A 733 4.75 -26.32 -26.12
N ILE A 734 4.45 -26.86 -27.30
CA ILE A 734 3.61 -26.21 -28.28
C ILE A 734 2.66 -27.21 -28.89
N GLY A 735 1.42 -26.80 -29.13
CA GLY A 735 0.42 -27.62 -29.78
C GLY A 735 -0.83 -26.86 -30.20
N PRO A 736 -1.87 -27.54 -30.64
CA PRO A 736 -3.15 -26.97 -31.03
C PRO A 736 -4.01 -26.62 -29.80
N ASP A 737 -3.81 -27.30 -28.70
CA ASP A 737 -4.55 -27.10 -27.42
C ASP A 737 -3.71 -27.58 -26.21
N GLU A 738 -4.19 -27.35 -25.02
CA GLU A 738 -3.50 -27.64 -23.75
C GLU A 738 -3.23 -29.16 -23.53
N ASN A 739 -4.01 -30.05 -24.17
CA ASN A 739 -3.88 -31.51 -23.97
C ASN A 739 -3.00 -32.17 -25.03
N ASN A 740 -2.69 -31.49 -26.13
CA ASN A 740 -1.95 -32.01 -27.27
C ASN A 740 -0.72 -31.14 -27.53
N LEU A 741 0.28 -31.26 -26.67
CA LEU A 741 1.50 -30.47 -26.70
C LEU A 741 2.70 -31.35 -27.02
N ASP A 742 3.58 -30.86 -27.88
CA ASP A 742 4.87 -31.43 -28.16
C ASP A 742 5.99 -30.52 -27.61
N ARG A 743 6.99 -31.13 -26.96
CA ARG A 743 8.14 -30.42 -26.41
C ARG A 743 9.10 -30.01 -27.51
N LEU A 744 9.48 -28.73 -27.57
CA LEU A 744 10.52 -28.25 -28.48
C LEU A 744 11.92 -28.61 -27.95
N PRO A 745 12.81 -29.16 -28.82
CA PRO A 745 14.19 -29.38 -28.47
C PRO A 745 14.97 -28.05 -28.53
N PHE A 746 15.58 -27.69 -27.39
CA PHE A 746 16.54 -26.58 -27.34
C PHE A 746 18.00 -27.07 -27.27
N ARG A 747 18.24 -28.26 -26.77
CA ARG A 747 19.55 -28.90 -26.85
C ARG A 747 19.78 -29.53 -28.22
N ASP A 748 20.91 -29.30 -28.80
CA ASP A 748 21.36 -29.98 -30.05
C ASP A 748 22.53 -30.91 -29.78
N SER A 749 22.96 -31.66 -30.83
CA SER A 749 23.99 -32.66 -30.71
C SER A 749 25.40 -32.11 -30.52
N SER A 750 25.62 -30.83 -30.63
CA SER A 750 26.90 -30.14 -30.41
C SER A 750 27.08 -29.69 -28.94
N MET A 751 26.02 -29.66 -28.15
CA MET A 751 26.05 -29.22 -26.74
C MET A 751 26.46 -30.36 -25.84
N SER A 752 27.32 -30.04 -24.84
CA SER A 752 27.72 -30.97 -23.79
C SER A 752 26.50 -31.44 -22.99
N MET A 753 26.50 -32.72 -22.57
CA MET A 753 25.41 -33.28 -21.76
C MET A 753 25.50 -32.84 -20.30
N ASP A 754 26.67 -32.40 -19.83
CA ASP A 754 26.96 -32.00 -18.47
C ASP A 754 26.80 -30.49 -18.22
N GLU A 755 26.44 -29.73 -19.27
CA GLU A 755 26.26 -28.28 -19.20
C GLU A 755 24.79 -27.89 -19.36
N ALA A 756 24.40 -26.74 -18.78
CA ALA A 756 23.08 -26.15 -19.00
C ALA A 756 22.89 -25.82 -20.49
N VAL A 757 21.63 -25.82 -20.94
CA VAL A 757 21.30 -25.36 -22.28
C VAL A 757 21.36 -23.84 -22.30
N PRO A 758 22.15 -23.20 -23.16
CA PRO A 758 22.20 -21.74 -23.26
C PRO A 758 20.86 -21.16 -23.73
N MET A 759 20.64 -19.90 -23.40
CA MET A 759 19.48 -19.17 -23.91
C MET A 759 19.49 -19.11 -25.42
N PHE A 760 18.32 -19.25 -26.03
CA PHE A 760 18.11 -19.34 -27.47
C PHE A 760 17.37 -18.11 -27.98
N ASP A 761 17.91 -17.51 -29.03
CA ASP A 761 17.31 -16.47 -29.85
C ASP A 761 17.04 -16.96 -31.26
N GLY A 762 15.83 -16.76 -31.74
CA GLY A 762 15.48 -17.09 -33.11
C GLY A 762 14.18 -17.88 -33.26
N ASP A 763 14.04 -18.50 -34.42
CA ASP A 763 12.82 -19.18 -34.81
C ASP A 763 12.92 -20.69 -34.59
N LYS A 764 11.91 -21.24 -33.87
CA LYS A 764 11.70 -22.70 -33.75
C LYS A 764 10.43 -23.08 -34.49
N GLU A 765 10.54 -24.08 -35.38
CA GLU A 765 9.43 -24.63 -36.15
C GLU A 765 8.99 -25.96 -35.56
N ILE A 766 7.68 -26.16 -35.49
CA ILE A 766 7.07 -27.41 -35.07
C ILE A 766 5.93 -27.77 -36.02
N PHE A 767 5.86 -29.03 -36.41
CA PHE A 767 4.75 -29.61 -37.11
C PHE A 767 3.99 -30.54 -36.17
N PHE A 768 2.69 -30.36 -36.08
CA PHE A 768 1.86 -31.19 -35.24
C PHE A 768 0.66 -31.76 -36.00
N PRO A 769 0.28 -33.00 -35.77
CA PRO A 769 -0.82 -33.65 -36.40
C PRO A 769 -2.16 -33.14 -35.85
N SER A 770 -2.51 -31.88 -36.09
CA SER A 770 -3.81 -31.37 -35.69
C SER A 770 -4.93 -31.94 -36.52
N GLY A 771 -6.07 -32.18 -35.93
CA GLY A 771 -7.33 -32.46 -36.62
C GLY A 771 -7.90 -31.25 -37.32
N TYR A 772 -9.08 -31.41 -37.86
CA TYR A 772 -9.86 -30.29 -38.39
C TYR A 772 -10.60 -29.63 -37.23
N ASP A 773 -10.51 -28.30 -37.17
CA ASP A 773 -11.07 -27.48 -36.11
C ASP A 773 -11.68 -26.19 -36.68
N ASN A 774 -12.63 -25.59 -35.98
CA ASN A 774 -13.23 -24.31 -36.33
C ASN A 774 -12.41 -23.12 -35.81
N ASP A 775 -11.59 -23.31 -34.80
CA ASP A 775 -10.89 -22.25 -34.09
C ASP A 775 -9.47 -22.01 -34.56
N ALA A 776 -8.71 -23.10 -34.79
CA ALA A 776 -7.33 -23.09 -35.27
C ALA A 776 -6.42 -22.20 -34.38
N ARG A 777 -6.34 -22.51 -33.12
CA ARG A 777 -5.51 -21.84 -32.14
C ARG A 777 -4.14 -22.49 -31.99
N VAL A 778 -3.17 -21.76 -31.49
CA VAL A 778 -1.87 -22.29 -31.06
C VAL A 778 -1.76 -22.06 -29.55
N PHE A 779 -1.37 -23.10 -28.84
CA PHE A 779 -1.11 -23.10 -27.43
C PHE A 779 0.39 -23.28 -27.17
N VAL A 780 0.97 -22.45 -26.27
CA VAL A 780 2.38 -22.53 -25.85
C VAL A 780 2.40 -22.60 -24.35
N ARG A 781 3.21 -23.51 -23.79
CA ARG A 781 3.34 -23.69 -22.36
C ARG A 781 4.80 -23.86 -21.94
N GLN A 782 5.15 -23.30 -20.78
CA GLN A 782 6.38 -23.57 -20.05
C GLN A 782 6.03 -24.06 -18.64
N THR A 783 6.55 -25.25 -18.29
CA THR A 783 6.32 -25.90 -17.00
C THR A 783 7.60 -26.05 -16.17
N GLN A 784 8.77 -25.89 -16.80
CA GLN A 784 10.07 -25.99 -16.11
C GLN A 784 10.50 -24.62 -15.56
N PRO A 785 11.38 -24.54 -14.55
CA PRO A 785 11.83 -23.27 -13.95
C PRO A 785 12.84 -22.55 -14.86
N LEU A 786 12.46 -22.32 -16.11
CA LEU A 786 13.31 -21.79 -17.17
C LEU A 786 12.66 -20.59 -17.87
N PRO A 787 13.44 -19.66 -18.40
CA PRO A 787 12.92 -18.45 -19.08
C PRO A 787 12.19 -18.78 -20.38
N MET A 788 11.17 -17.98 -20.72
CA MET A 788 10.45 -18.04 -21.98
C MET A 788 9.94 -16.65 -22.38
N THR A 789 10.46 -16.12 -23.48
CA THR A 789 9.99 -14.88 -24.11
C THR A 789 9.58 -15.17 -25.55
N ILE A 790 8.36 -14.77 -25.93
CA ILE A 790 7.77 -14.96 -27.25
C ILE A 790 7.63 -13.61 -27.92
N LEU A 791 8.28 -13.43 -29.08
CA LEU A 791 8.19 -12.21 -29.89
C LEU A 791 7.14 -12.34 -31.00
N ALA A 792 6.95 -13.52 -31.56
CA ALA A 792 5.96 -13.72 -32.61
C ALA A 792 5.52 -15.19 -32.72
N VAL A 793 4.27 -15.40 -33.12
CA VAL A 793 3.69 -16.72 -33.43
C VAL A 793 3.21 -16.73 -34.88
N MET A 794 3.84 -17.54 -35.73
CA MET A 794 3.50 -17.74 -37.12
C MET A 794 2.74 -19.05 -37.27
N ARG A 795 1.50 -18.98 -37.73
CA ARG A 795 0.61 -20.15 -37.88
C ARG A 795 0.54 -20.57 -39.34
N ARG A 796 0.69 -21.88 -39.60
CA ARG A 796 0.52 -22.48 -40.90
C ARG A 796 -0.75 -23.31 -40.92
N SER A 797 -1.73 -22.87 -41.70
CA SER A 797 -3.04 -23.51 -41.74
C SER A 797 -3.59 -23.68 -43.13
N ASN A 798 -4.48 -24.63 -43.25
CA ASN A 798 -5.35 -24.78 -44.42
C ASN A 798 -6.80 -24.49 -44.00
N THR A 799 -7.53 -23.77 -44.85
CA THR A 799 -8.96 -23.53 -44.65
C THR A 799 -9.75 -24.31 -45.68
N PHE A 800 -10.90 -24.79 -45.29
CA PHE A 800 -11.81 -25.59 -46.12
C PHE A 800 -13.22 -24.99 -46.00
N ASP A 801 -13.90 -24.90 -47.12
CA ASP A 801 -15.33 -24.67 -47.11
C ASP A 801 -16.05 -25.92 -46.59
N ALA A 802 -17.05 -25.75 -45.78
CA ALA A 802 -17.78 -26.85 -45.15
C ALA A 802 -18.56 -27.70 -46.17
#